data_415ae02f7e6ca7be7f6a0f1788063486
#
_entry.id   415ae02f7e6ca7be7f6a0f1788063486
#
_cell.length_a   1.000
_cell.length_b   1.000
_cell.length_c   1.000
_cell.angle_alpha   90.00
_cell.angle_beta   90.00
_cell.angle_gamma   90.00
#
_symmetry.space_group_name_H-M   'P 1'
#
loop_
_entity.id
_entity.type
_entity.pdbx_description
1 polymer ?
#
loop_
_entity_poly.entity_id
_entity_poly.type
_entity_poly.pdbx_seq_one_letter_code
_entity_poly.pdbx_strand_id
1 'polypeptide(L)'
;MASSRAAALPILAATILATPPVSAQDEAIPRVDRRAAEVLTLDTPYTFTPYADRDSWLARARFLREQILVSAGLWPMPAKGPLDAHVFGRIERRDYSVEKVYFESHPGFYVTGNLYRPLGKNGPFPGVLSPHGHWAYGRLENGADGSIPARCISLARQGYVVFTYDMVGYNDSRQVEHRLLDPRLAQWGIGSLGLHLWNSIRSVDFLESLPEVDRGRLACTGASGGGTQTFLLTAVDDRIKVSAPVNMISHYMQGGDVCENAPNLRLDTSNMEIAALMAPRPMLMVSAAGDWTRDTPRIEFPAVQSVYALLDAKDKAATVQFIADHNYNRDSREAVYGFFARWVLGRPDASPIREAECTPELPADLLVFFGRELPKEAKTQQQIVDGLVAARKAQLAALRPADAAGLARFRELLQPGLRHVLAAELPAGDATLEMSSPSGVQPGARDLVIGRRGRGDRVPVRVWSPPPDARKSVLVVHPDGVAGASAREDSLIEPLQRRGYVVASIDAFNTGSARVQRDTSDRFFTTYNRTDDANRVQDILTALAWLKRQPGVRRVSLVGLERAGLWCLLAQALAPGLDAVVADADVFPTATDDAYLGRVFVPLLRSVGGFETALTLGLGSRIHVHDTGGVFDTTAVEASARATGAADTLRVSREKLADADVVAWVMAQ
;
A
#
# COMPACT_ATOMS: atom_id res chain seq x y z
N MET A 1 54.54 31.51 52.69
CA MET A 1 54.63 30.14 53.21
C MET A 1 53.22 29.62 53.37
N ALA A 2 52.84 28.70 52.57
CA ALA A 2 51.82 27.62 52.76
C ALA A 2 51.39 27.12 51.37
N SER A 3 51.97 26.00 51.01
CA SER A 3 51.64 25.24 49.79
C SER A 3 50.33 24.48 49.97
N SER A 4 49.41 24.67 49.05
CA SER A 4 48.24 23.79 48.96
C SER A 4 48.44 22.80 47.78
N ARG A 5 48.54 21.53 48.12
CA ARG A 5 48.59 20.43 47.16
C ARG A 5 47.14 20.18 46.64
N ALA A 6 46.98 20.29 45.35
CA ALA A 6 45.78 19.81 44.65
C ALA A 6 45.88 18.29 44.48
N ALA A 7 44.91 17.55 44.99
CA ALA A 7 44.75 16.13 44.74
C ALA A 7 44.02 15.90 43.42
N ALA A 8 44.65 15.18 42.53
CA ALA A 8 44.06 14.73 41.26
C ALA A 8 43.23 13.44 41.54
N LEU A 9 41.92 13.48 41.24
CA LEU A 9 41.07 12.29 41.15
C LEU A 9 41.29 11.58 39.79
N PRO A 10 41.38 10.26 39.75
CA PRO A 10 41.45 9.54 38.48
C PRO A 10 40.08 9.47 37.82
N ILE A 11 40.02 9.91 36.58
CA ILE A 11 38.84 9.70 35.70
C ILE A 11 38.81 8.22 35.32
N LEU A 12 37.83 7.47 35.83
CA LEU A 12 37.55 6.13 35.35
C LEU A 12 36.91 6.23 33.97
N ALA A 13 37.63 5.90 32.92
CA ALA A 13 37.12 5.72 31.58
C ALA A 13 36.26 4.44 31.56
N ALA A 14 34.94 4.60 31.55
CA ALA A 14 34.01 3.50 31.29
C ALA A 14 34.12 3.13 29.81
N THR A 15 34.79 2.03 29.53
CA THR A 15 34.82 1.40 28.21
C THR A 15 33.42 0.84 27.95
N ILE A 16 32.62 1.56 27.17
CA ILE A 16 31.37 1.03 26.59
C ILE A 16 31.80 -0.03 25.56
N LEU A 17 31.71 -1.29 25.94
CA LEU A 17 31.77 -2.41 25.01
C LEU A 17 30.58 -2.27 24.05
N ALA A 18 30.83 -1.78 22.86
CA ALA A 18 29.89 -1.85 21.75
C ALA A 18 29.64 -3.33 21.45
N THR A 19 28.45 -3.80 21.78
CA THR A 19 27.99 -5.10 21.28
C THR A 19 28.00 -5.02 19.74
N PRO A 20 28.63 -6.01 19.04
CA PRO A 20 28.58 -6.04 17.60
C PRO A 20 27.13 -6.15 17.13
N PRO A 21 26.78 -5.59 15.95
CA PRO A 21 25.44 -5.79 15.39
C PRO A 21 25.22 -7.29 15.24
N VAL A 22 24.13 -7.80 15.79
CA VAL A 22 23.69 -9.19 15.61
C VAL A 22 23.57 -9.38 14.10
N SER A 23 24.44 -10.16 13.53
CA SER A 23 24.35 -10.58 12.13
C SER A 23 23.02 -11.32 11.97
N ALA A 24 22.29 -11.06 10.88
CA ALA A 24 21.04 -11.74 10.51
C ALA A 24 21.34 -13.20 10.11
N GLN A 25 21.93 -13.98 11.01
CA GLN A 25 22.23 -15.40 10.84
C GLN A 25 21.48 -16.16 11.93
N ASP A 26 20.58 -17.04 11.46
CA ASP A 26 19.94 -18.11 12.22
C ASP A 26 19.03 -17.69 13.41
N GLU A 27 18.01 -16.84 13.19
CA GLU A 27 16.86 -16.85 14.08
C GLU A 27 16.02 -18.10 13.80
N ALA A 28 16.16 -19.12 14.65
CA ALA A 28 15.20 -20.21 14.77
C ALA A 28 13.77 -19.64 14.91
N ILE A 29 12.75 -20.37 14.44
CA ILE A 29 11.34 -19.97 14.58
C ILE A 29 11.08 -19.46 16.00
N PRO A 30 10.51 -18.26 16.17
CA PRO A 30 10.35 -17.64 17.47
C PRO A 30 9.43 -18.47 18.39
N ARG A 31 9.62 -18.34 19.71
CA ARG A 31 8.74 -19.01 20.68
C ARG A 31 7.32 -18.44 20.68
N VAL A 32 7.18 -17.17 20.34
CA VAL A 32 5.90 -16.46 20.19
C VAL A 32 5.86 -15.87 18.77
N ASP A 33 4.72 -15.92 18.14
CA ASP A 33 4.54 -15.31 16.81
C ASP A 33 4.75 -13.80 16.87
N ARG A 34 5.78 -13.30 16.18
CA ARG A 34 6.14 -11.87 16.22
C ARG A 34 5.06 -10.98 15.62
N ARG A 35 4.27 -11.49 14.66
CA ARG A 35 3.16 -10.75 14.05
C ARG A 35 2.07 -10.36 15.06
N ALA A 36 1.99 -11.09 16.18
CA ALA A 36 1.07 -10.79 17.27
C ALA A 36 1.72 -9.98 18.39
N ALA A 37 2.97 -10.30 18.71
CA ALA A 37 3.71 -9.64 19.79
C ALA A 37 4.22 -8.25 19.41
N GLU A 38 4.52 -8.01 18.14
CA GLU A 38 5.11 -6.76 17.63
C GLU A 38 4.08 -6.03 16.76
N VAL A 39 3.18 -5.26 17.40
CA VAL A 39 2.25 -4.38 16.68
C VAL A 39 2.97 -3.07 16.35
N LEU A 40 3.05 -2.77 15.06
CA LEU A 40 3.67 -1.56 14.56
C LEU A 40 2.67 -0.39 14.56
N THR A 41 3.17 0.79 14.90
CA THR A 41 2.42 2.06 14.89
C THR A 41 3.13 3.09 14.03
N LEU A 42 2.53 4.25 13.86
CA LEU A 42 3.16 5.36 13.11
C LEU A 42 4.50 5.80 13.73
N ASP A 43 4.69 5.60 15.03
CA ASP A 43 5.88 5.99 15.78
C ASP A 43 6.94 4.89 15.86
N THR A 44 6.65 3.69 15.36
CA THR A 44 7.63 2.59 15.33
C THR A 44 8.73 2.91 14.32
N PRO A 45 10.01 3.03 14.77
CA PRO A 45 11.11 3.33 13.87
C PRO A 45 11.34 2.23 12.84
N TYR A 46 11.49 2.62 11.59
CA TYR A 46 11.83 1.71 10.51
C TYR A 46 13.33 1.72 10.23
N THR A 47 13.94 0.55 10.17
CA THR A 47 15.34 0.39 9.80
C THR A 47 15.45 0.09 8.32
N PHE A 48 16.09 0.99 7.56
CA PHE A 48 16.34 0.77 6.14
C PHE A 48 17.51 -0.22 5.94
N THR A 49 17.25 -1.26 5.16
CA THR A 49 18.29 -2.21 4.75
C THR A 49 18.74 -1.86 3.32
N PRO A 50 20.03 -1.52 3.08
CA PRO A 50 20.50 -1.22 1.74
C PRO A 50 20.33 -2.41 0.78
N TYR A 51 19.98 -2.11 -0.46
CA TYR A 51 19.88 -3.10 -1.53
C TYR A 51 21.25 -3.50 -2.03
N ALA A 52 21.41 -4.79 -2.38
CA ALA A 52 22.70 -5.32 -2.83
C ALA A 52 23.11 -4.78 -4.22
N ASP A 53 22.13 -4.59 -5.10
CA ASP A 53 22.34 -4.21 -6.49
C ASP A 53 21.14 -3.49 -7.11
N ARG A 54 21.33 -3.01 -8.34
CA ARG A 54 20.31 -2.31 -9.13
C ARG A 54 19.08 -3.16 -9.39
N ASP A 55 19.24 -4.44 -9.68
CA ASP A 55 18.12 -5.31 -10.08
C ASP A 55 17.20 -5.61 -8.90
N SER A 56 17.79 -5.85 -7.72
CA SER A 56 17.03 -6.01 -6.47
C SER A 56 16.23 -4.75 -6.12
N TRP A 57 16.82 -3.57 -6.31
CA TRP A 57 16.08 -2.31 -6.15
C TRP A 57 14.96 -2.15 -7.18
N LEU A 58 15.22 -2.41 -8.48
CA LEU A 58 14.20 -2.25 -9.52
C LEU A 58 13.02 -3.19 -9.33
N ALA A 59 13.27 -4.43 -8.86
CA ALA A 59 12.21 -5.36 -8.49
C ALA A 59 11.38 -4.83 -7.30
N ARG A 60 12.05 -4.32 -6.27
CA ARG A 60 11.40 -3.70 -5.11
C ARG A 60 10.61 -2.45 -5.50
N ALA A 61 11.17 -1.60 -6.32
CA ALA A 61 10.52 -0.36 -6.78
C ALA A 61 9.21 -0.65 -7.52
N ARG A 62 9.17 -1.69 -8.36
CA ARG A 62 7.94 -2.14 -9.01
C ARG A 62 6.91 -2.60 -7.99
N PHE A 63 7.32 -3.45 -7.06
CA PHE A 63 6.48 -3.94 -5.98
C PHE A 63 5.88 -2.78 -5.16
N LEU A 64 6.69 -1.79 -4.78
CA LEU A 64 6.24 -0.65 -3.99
C LEU A 64 5.26 0.26 -4.74
N ARG A 65 5.46 0.48 -6.05
CA ARG A 65 4.51 1.25 -6.87
C ARG A 65 3.15 0.56 -6.95
N GLU A 66 3.14 -0.76 -7.15
CA GLU A 66 1.91 -1.57 -7.09
C GLU A 66 1.24 -1.43 -5.71
N GLN A 67 2.01 -1.58 -4.62
CA GLN A 67 1.53 -1.45 -3.25
C GLN A 67 0.88 -0.08 -3.00
N ILE A 68 1.52 1.01 -3.40
CA ILE A 68 0.96 2.38 -3.26
C ILE A 68 -0.36 2.50 -4.01
N LEU A 69 -0.42 2.07 -5.27
CA LEU A 69 -1.63 2.15 -6.08
C LEU A 69 -2.76 1.29 -5.53
N VAL A 70 -2.47 0.08 -5.06
CA VAL A 70 -3.46 -0.79 -4.41
C VAL A 70 -3.97 -0.15 -3.12
N SER A 71 -3.06 0.30 -2.26
CA SER A 71 -3.41 0.94 -0.98
C SER A 71 -4.25 2.22 -1.16
N ALA A 72 -3.96 2.98 -2.21
CA ALA A 72 -4.74 4.17 -2.57
C ALA A 72 -6.08 3.84 -3.25
N GLY A 73 -6.43 2.56 -3.47
CA GLY A 73 -7.61 2.15 -4.22
C GLY A 73 -7.56 2.51 -5.71
N LEU A 74 -6.36 2.70 -6.26
CA LEU A 74 -6.13 3.07 -7.67
C LEU A 74 -5.66 1.88 -8.53
N TRP A 75 -5.86 0.66 -8.04
CA TRP A 75 -5.55 -0.56 -8.80
C TRP A 75 -6.79 -1.43 -9.00
N PRO A 76 -7.18 -1.76 -10.25
CA PRO A 76 -6.68 -1.17 -11.50
C PRO A 76 -6.91 0.34 -11.55
N MET A 77 -6.05 1.06 -12.31
CA MET A 77 -6.15 2.52 -12.41
C MET A 77 -7.56 2.92 -12.93
N PRO A 78 -8.23 3.88 -12.28
CA PRO A 78 -9.52 4.38 -12.76
C PRO A 78 -9.41 4.99 -14.17
N ALA A 79 -10.47 4.88 -14.96
CA ALA A 79 -10.54 5.57 -16.25
C ALA A 79 -10.54 7.09 -16.03
N LYS A 80 -9.73 7.80 -16.84
CA LYS A 80 -9.67 9.27 -16.82
C LYS A 80 -10.80 9.83 -17.68
N GLY A 81 -11.75 10.53 -17.06
CA GLY A 81 -12.73 11.36 -17.78
C GLY A 81 -12.13 12.69 -18.25
N PRO A 82 -12.90 13.50 -19.01
CA PRO A 82 -12.55 14.88 -19.31
C PRO A 82 -12.26 15.68 -18.03
N LEU A 83 -11.41 16.70 -18.12
CA LEU A 83 -11.16 17.58 -16.97
C LEU A 83 -12.25 18.65 -16.84
N ASP A 84 -12.85 19.07 -17.94
CA ASP A 84 -13.79 20.19 -18.01
C ASP A 84 -13.29 21.38 -17.18
N ALA A 85 -12.03 21.76 -17.45
CA ALA A 85 -11.31 22.73 -16.65
C ALA A 85 -11.78 24.16 -16.90
N HIS A 86 -12.09 24.88 -15.83
CA HIS A 86 -12.48 26.28 -15.82
C HIS A 86 -11.38 27.10 -15.19
N VAL A 87 -10.82 28.05 -15.96
CA VAL A 87 -9.81 29.01 -15.53
C VAL A 87 -10.40 30.40 -15.70
N PHE A 88 -10.49 31.19 -14.61
CA PHE A 88 -11.18 32.48 -14.62
C PHE A 88 -10.71 33.40 -13.50
N GLY A 89 -11.23 34.66 -13.51
CA GLY A 89 -10.96 35.61 -12.45
C GLY A 89 -9.51 36.06 -12.38
N ARG A 90 -8.90 36.28 -13.55
CA ARG A 90 -7.49 36.66 -13.69
C ARG A 90 -7.20 37.99 -13.02
N ILE A 91 -6.21 37.98 -12.14
CA ILE A 91 -5.62 39.14 -11.49
C ILE A 91 -4.19 39.28 -12.01
N GLU A 92 -3.88 40.41 -12.65
CA GLU A 92 -2.54 40.67 -13.16
C GLU A 92 -1.76 41.56 -12.19
N ARG A 93 -0.49 41.22 -12.00
CA ARG A 93 0.49 42.01 -11.30
C ARG A 93 1.62 42.38 -12.26
N ARG A 94 2.63 43.07 -11.82
CA ARG A 94 3.74 43.53 -12.66
C ARG A 94 4.45 42.36 -13.39
N ASP A 95 4.60 41.25 -12.72
CA ASP A 95 5.51 40.15 -13.13
C ASP A 95 4.87 38.74 -13.04
N TYR A 96 3.62 38.65 -12.57
CA TYR A 96 2.83 37.43 -12.54
C TYR A 96 1.33 37.71 -12.66
N SER A 97 0.57 36.68 -12.98
CA SER A 97 -0.89 36.66 -12.82
C SER A 97 -1.31 35.48 -11.99
N VAL A 98 -2.49 35.60 -11.32
CA VAL A 98 -3.15 34.49 -10.64
C VAL A 98 -4.59 34.36 -11.10
N GLU A 99 -5.06 33.11 -11.24
CA GLU A 99 -6.39 32.77 -11.69
C GLU A 99 -7.00 31.69 -10.80
N LYS A 100 -8.31 31.70 -10.69
CA LYS A 100 -9.11 30.66 -10.04
C LYS A 100 -9.29 29.48 -10.99
N VAL A 101 -9.20 28.26 -10.47
CA VAL A 101 -9.33 27.04 -11.27
C VAL A 101 -10.23 26.04 -10.54
N TYR A 102 -11.11 25.39 -11.31
CA TYR A 102 -11.71 24.13 -10.91
C TYR A 102 -11.83 23.21 -12.12
N PHE A 103 -11.75 21.90 -11.87
CA PHE A 103 -11.94 20.85 -12.88
C PHE A 103 -12.43 19.56 -12.26
N GLU A 104 -13.02 18.65 -13.05
CA GLU A 104 -13.47 17.36 -12.58
C GLU A 104 -12.32 16.36 -12.43
N SER A 105 -12.17 15.78 -11.25
CA SER A 105 -11.29 14.62 -11.04
C SER A 105 -12.03 13.30 -11.19
N HIS A 106 -13.26 13.25 -10.72
CA HIS A 106 -14.29 12.26 -10.99
C HIS A 106 -15.58 12.97 -11.37
N PRO A 107 -16.53 12.32 -12.06
CA PRO A 107 -17.77 12.96 -12.48
C PRO A 107 -18.52 13.64 -11.32
N GLY A 108 -18.63 14.96 -11.38
CA GLY A 108 -19.25 15.80 -10.37
C GLY A 108 -18.44 16.01 -9.08
N PHE A 109 -17.16 15.59 -9.05
CA PHE A 109 -16.22 15.87 -7.95
C PHE A 109 -15.08 16.75 -8.45
N TYR A 110 -14.92 17.91 -7.82
CA TYR A 110 -14.07 18.97 -8.32
C TYR A 110 -12.78 19.14 -7.52
N VAL A 111 -11.67 19.31 -8.24
CA VAL A 111 -10.44 19.89 -7.73
C VAL A 111 -10.52 21.40 -7.89
N THR A 112 -10.19 22.13 -6.85
CA THR A 112 -10.19 23.60 -6.80
C THR A 112 -8.78 24.11 -6.51
N GLY A 113 -8.42 25.28 -7.03
CA GLY A 113 -7.07 25.80 -6.82
C GLY A 113 -6.83 27.17 -7.45
N ASN A 114 -5.56 27.59 -7.39
CA ASN A 114 -5.08 28.80 -8.03
C ASN A 114 -3.91 28.52 -8.97
N LEU A 115 -3.98 29.13 -10.15
CA LEU A 115 -2.97 29.02 -11.20
C LEU A 115 -2.20 30.32 -11.29
N TYR A 116 -0.90 30.28 -11.03
CA TYR A 116 0.01 31.42 -11.14
C TYR A 116 0.82 31.29 -12.42
N ARG A 117 0.89 32.38 -13.20
CA ARG A 117 1.61 32.44 -14.47
C ARG A 117 2.65 33.55 -14.48
N PRO A 118 3.82 33.34 -15.09
CA PRO A 118 4.80 34.41 -15.31
C PRO A 118 4.28 35.43 -16.32
N LEU A 119 4.57 36.70 -16.11
CA LEU A 119 4.35 37.78 -17.07
C LEU A 119 5.67 38.39 -17.55
N GLY A 120 5.66 38.95 -18.75
CA GLY A 120 6.84 39.56 -19.35
C GLY A 120 7.96 38.58 -19.73
N LYS A 121 7.64 37.29 -19.89
CA LYS A 121 8.55 36.21 -20.29
C LYS A 121 7.96 35.40 -21.45
N ASN A 122 8.83 34.73 -22.20
CA ASN A 122 8.43 33.86 -23.30
C ASN A 122 8.45 32.38 -22.84
N GLY A 123 7.39 31.65 -23.17
CA GLY A 123 7.29 30.20 -22.97
C GLY A 123 7.96 29.37 -24.06
N PRO A 124 7.79 28.02 -24.02
CA PRO A 124 7.01 27.30 -23.01
C PRO A 124 7.67 27.26 -21.65
N PHE A 125 6.84 27.27 -20.61
CA PHE A 125 7.27 27.34 -19.20
C PHE A 125 7.26 25.96 -18.52
N PRO A 126 8.19 25.64 -17.64
CA PRO A 126 8.05 24.49 -16.76
C PRO A 126 6.83 24.65 -15.84
N GLY A 127 6.17 23.50 -15.55
CA GLY A 127 5.04 23.45 -14.63
C GLY A 127 5.44 23.00 -13.22
N VAL A 128 4.82 23.58 -12.19
CA VAL A 128 5.02 23.19 -10.78
C VAL A 128 3.69 22.89 -10.14
N LEU A 129 3.54 21.69 -9.58
CA LEU A 129 2.48 21.39 -8.60
C LEU A 129 2.93 21.79 -7.21
N SER A 130 2.06 22.47 -6.48
CA SER A 130 2.35 23.05 -5.17
C SER A 130 1.28 22.67 -4.14
N PRO A 131 1.15 21.37 -3.78
CA PRO A 131 0.22 20.93 -2.74
C PRO A 131 0.54 21.58 -1.40
N HIS A 132 -0.51 21.84 -0.60
CA HIS A 132 -0.37 22.41 0.74
C HIS A 132 -0.38 21.33 1.83
N GLY A 133 0.07 21.68 3.04
CA GLY A 133 -0.03 20.86 4.24
C GLY A 133 -1.28 21.19 5.08
N HIS A 134 -1.32 20.68 6.33
CA HIS A 134 -2.46 20.83 7.24
C HIS A 134 -2.49 22.19 7.97
N TRP A 135 -2.13 23.28 7.28
CA TRP A 135 -2.33 24.61 7.82
C TRP A 135 -3.81 25.01 7.84
N ALA A 136 -4.19 25.85 8.79
CA ALA A 136 -5.58 26.23 9.01
C ALA A 136 -6.27 26.79 7.75
N TYR A 137 -5.54 27.55 6.94
CA TYR A 137 -6.05 28.18 5.72
C TYR A 137 -5.66 27.42 4.44
N GLY A 138 -5.11 26.20 4.56
CA GLY A 138 -4.79 25.36 3.40
C GLY A 138 -3.90 26.06 2.38
N ARG A 139 -4.31 26.09 1.08
CA ARG A 139 -3.56 26.78 0.02
C ARG A 139 -3.49 28.30 0.16
N LEU A 140 -4.31 28.86 1.03
CA LEU A 140 -4.36 30.30 1.30
C LEU A 140 -3.50 30.71 2.50
N GLU A 141 -2.82 29.75 3.15
CA GLU A 141 -1.97 30.01 4.30
C GLU A 141 -0.85 30.98 3.95
N ASN A 142 -0.73 32.03 4.77
CA ASN A 142 0.26 33.09 4.58
C ASN A 142 0.81 33.55 5.94
N GLY A 143 1.64 32.74 6.53
CA GLY A 143 2.30 32.95 7.81
C GLY A 143 3.82 32.83 7.73
N ALA A 144 4.49 33.04 8.86
CA ALA A 144 5.94 32.93 8.98
C ALA A 144 6.41 31.50 8.73
N ASP A 145 5.67 30.50 9.24
CA ASP A 145 5.99 29.09 9.13
C ASP A 145 5.62 28.48 7.77
N GLY A 146 4.85 29.21 6.97
CA GLY A 146 4.48 28.78 5.63
C GLY A 146 3.65 29.81 4.90
N SER A 147 4.01 30.10 3.65
CA SER A 147 3.20 30.93 2.76
C SER A 147 3.13 30.26 1.40
N ILE A 148 1.95 29.70 1.11
CA ILE A 148 1.71 29.03 -0.18
C ILE A 148 1.59 30.07 -1.30
N PRO A 149 0.85 31.20 -1.14
CA PRO A 149 0.81 32.24 -2.14
C PRO A 149 2.19 32.84 -2.44
N ALA A 150 3.01 33.15 -1.42
CA ALA A 150 4.36 33.70 -1.63
C ALA A 150 5.26 32.73 -2.41
N ARG A 151 5.17 31.43 -2.10
CA ARG A 151 5.87 30.36 -2.84
C ARG A 151 5.46 30.34 -4.31
N CYS A 152 4.15 30.38 -4.60
CA CYS A 152 3.63 30.35 -5.95
C CYS A 152 4.00 31.63 -6.73
N ILE A 153 3.88 32.81 -6.10
CA ILE A 153 4.30 34.09 -6.68
C ILE A 153 5.80 34.07 -7.03
N SER A 154 6.64 33.63 -6.09
CA SER A 154 8.09 33.60 -6.29
C SER A 154 8.51 32.63 -7.43
N LEU A 155 7.87 31.47 -7.52
CA LEU A 155 8.10 30.53 -8.63
C LEU A 155 7.60 31.13 -9.98
N ALA A 156 6.43 31.77 -10.01
CA ALA A 156 5.92 32.41 -11.21
C ALA A 156 6.87 33.54 -11.70
N ARG A 157 7.37 34.37 -10.79
CA ARG A 157 8.39 35.39 -11.07
C ARG A 157 9.67 34.80 -11.65
N GLN A 158 10.04 33.60 -11.26
CA GLN A 158 11.21 32.89 -11.80
C GLN A 158 10.94 32.28 -13.19
N GLY A 159 9.69 32.16 -13.61
CA GLY A 159 9.31 31.66 -14.95
C GLY A 159 8.67 30.28 -14.94
N TYR A 160 8.01 29.89 -13.84
CA TYR A 160 7.21 28.66 -13.77
C TYR A 160 5.72 28.97 -13.88
N VAL A 161 4.96 28.08 -14.50
CA VAL A 161 3.51 28.00 -14.33
C VAL A 161 3.23 27.13 -13.10
N VAL A 162 2.57 27.69 -12.09
CA VAL A 162 2.41 27.03 -10.79
C VAL A 162 0.94 26.80 -10.50
N PHE A 163 0.57 25.57 -10.19
CA PHE A 163 -0.75 25.21 -9.75
C PHE A 163 -0.72 24.73 -8.29
N THR A 164 -1.41 25.45 -7.41
CA THR A 164 -1.70 25.04 -6.04
C THR A 164 -3.17 24.68 -5.92
N TYR A 165 -3.47 23.54 -5.33
CA TYR A 165 -4.83 22.99 -5.28
C TYR A 165 -5.18 22.60 -3.84
N ASP A 166 -6.49 22.57 -3.57
CA ASP A 166 -7.00 22.23 -2.25
C ASP A 166 -6.86 20.72 -1.98
N MET A 167 -6.45 20.40 -0.78
CA MET A 167 -6.73 19.07 -0.20
C MET A 167 -8.25 18.88 -0.11
N VAL A 168 -8.69 17.64 -0.26
CA VAL A 168 -10.09 17.26 -0.03
C VAL A 168 -10.50 17.70 1.40
N GLY A 169 -11.61 18.40 1.50
CA GLY A 169 -12.15 18.95 2.74
C GLY A 169 -11.62 20.32 3.14
N TYR A 170 -10.68 20.92 2.37
CA TYR A 170 -10.14 22.25 2.62
C TYR A 170 -10.76 23.30 1.67
N ASN A 171 -10.84 24.54 2.14
CA ASN A 171 -11.25 25.75 1.39
C ASN A 171 -12.49 25.51 0.51
N ASP A 172 -12.32 25.42 -0.82
CA ASP A 172 -13.40 25.21 -1.78
C ASP A 172 -13.71 23.72 -2.04
N SER A 173 -12.80 22.80 -1.68
CA SER A 173 -12.95 21.35 -1.91
C SER A 173 -13.70 20.65 -0.77
N ARG A 174 -14.97 21.04 -0.52
CA ARG A 174 -15.78 20.58 0.63
C ARG A 174 -16.86 19.57 0.28
N GLN A 175 -16.85 19.02 -0.92
CA GLN A 175 -17.82 17.99 -1.31
C GLN A 175 -17.61 16.69 -0.54
N VAL A 176 -16.39 16.40 -0.08
CA VAL A 176 -16.02 15.25 0.73
C VAL A 176 -15.26 15.76 1.96
N GLU A 177 -15.54 15.17 3.12
CA GLU A 177 -14.85 15.49 4.36
C GLU A 177 -13.38 15.08 4.30
N HIS A 178 -12.49 15.90 4.92
CA HIS A 178 -11.06 15.58 4.97
C HIS A 178 -10.81 14.23 5.67
N ARG A 179 -11.53 13.95 6.74
CA ARG A 179 -11.41 12.73 7.54
C ARG A 179 -12.44 11.68 7.14
N LEU A 180 -12.34 11.21 5.90
CA LEU A 180 -13.18 10.11 5.41
C LEU A 180 -12.68 8.78 5.98
N LEU A 181 -13.24 8.40 7.13
CA LEU A 181 -12.92 7.17 7.87
C LEU A 181 -14.17 6.30 7.99
N ASP A 182 -14.35 5.37 7.07
CA ASP A 182 -15.39 4.35 7.14
C ASP A 182 -14.78 2.99 6.74
N PRO A 183 -14.80 1.98 7.62
CA PRO A 183 -14.29 0.65 7.30
C PRO A 183 -14.98 -0.01 6.11
N ARG A 184 -16.27 0.33 5.81
CA ARG A 184 -16.94 -0.15 4.60
C ARG A 184 -16.31 0.41 3.35
N LEU A 185 -15.96 1.71 3.36
CA LEU A 185 -15.29 2.36 2.24
C LEU A 185 -13.86 1.83 2.05
N ALA A 186 -13.18 1.49 3.13
CA ALA A 186 -11.85 0.87 3.08
C ALA A 186 -11.87 -0.48 2.33
N GLN A 187 -12.98 -1.23 2.33
CA GLN A 187 -13.14 -2.45 1.53
C GLN A 187 -13.07 -2.16 0.02
N TRP A 188 -13.52 -0.98 -0.40
CA TRP A 188 -13.53 -0.53 -1.79
C TRP A 188 -12.29 0.31 -2.17
N GLY A 189 -11.35 0.48 -1.25
CA GLY A 189 -10.18 1.33 -1.46
C GLY A 189 -10.52 2.82 -1.52
N ILE A 190 -11.65 3.23 -0.95
CA ILE A 190 -12.07 4.63 -0.90
C ILE A 190 -11.62 5.23 0.43
N GLY A 191 -10.78 6.24 0.37
CA GLY A 191 -10.26 6.95 1.54
C GLY A 191 -9.55 8.24 1.14
N SER A 192 -9.26 9.08 2.13
CA SER A 192 -8.70 10.42 1.91
C SER A 192 -7.39 10.38 1.11
N LEU A 193 -6.46 9.47 1.46
CA LEU A 193 -5.19 9.34 0.73
C LEU A 193 -5.42 9.03 -0.76
N GLY A 194 -6.30 8.08 -1.08
CA GLY A 194 -6.60 7.70 -2.45
C GLY A 194 -7.18 8.85 -3.27
N LEU A 195 -8.13 9.60 -2.68
CA LEU A 195 -8.71 10.79 -3.32
C LEU A 195 -7.66 11.88 -3.54
N HIS A 196 -6.77 12.13 -2.58
CA HIS A 196 -5.68 13.11 -2.71
C HIS A 196 -4.68 12.71 -3.80
N LEU A 197 -4.26 11.45 -3.82
CA LEU A 197 -3.32 10.97 -4.84
C LEU A 197 -3.95 11.04 -6.25
N TRP A 198 -5.22 10.66 -6.37
CA TRP A 198 -5.95 10.80 -7.64
C TRP A 198 -6.05 12.26 -8.08
N ASN A 199 -6.46 13.17 -7.18
CA ASN A 199 -6.53 14.60 -7.45
C ASN A 199 -5.16 15.17 -7.85
N SER A 200 -4.08 14.70 -7.25
CA SER A 200 -2.71 15.06 -7.63
C SER A 200 -2.37 14.60 -9.05
N ILE A 201 -2.70 13.35 -9.42
CA ILE A 201 -2.51 12.81 -10.78
C ILE A 201 -3.33 13.64 -11.81
N ARG A 202 -4.59 13.97 -11.48
CA ARG A 202 -5.44 14.80 -12.33
C ARG A 202 -4.95 16.25 -12.45
N SER A 203 -4.28 16.76 -11.39
CA SER A 203 -3.62 18.06 -11.42
C SER A 203 -2.39 18.07 -12.33
N VAL A 204 -1.69 16.94 -12.48
CA VAL A 204 -0.66 16.78 -13.53
C VAL A 204 -1.32 16.84 -14.92
N ASP A 205 -2.44 16.12 -15.12
CA ASP A 205 -3.19 16.16 -16.39
C ASP A 205 -3.63 17.61 -16.71
N PHE A 206 -4.06 18.37 -15.71
CA PHE A 206 -4.44 19.78 -15.89
C PHE A 206 -3.26 20.65 -16.33
N LEU A 207 -2.08 20.55 -15.66
CA LEU A 207 -0.90 21.29 -16.09
C LEU A 207 -0.48 20.94 -17.51
N GLU A 208 -0.52 19.66 -17.90
CA GLU A 208 -0.18 19.21 -19.26
C GLU A 208 -1.19 19.68 -20.33
N SER A 209 -2.42 20.03 -19.92
CA SER A 209 -3.45 20.54 -20.82
C SER A 209 -3.23 22.01 -21.22
N LEU A 210 -2.41 22.74 -20.44
CA LEU A 210 -2.13 24.16 -20.69
C LEU A 210 -1.11 24.30 -21.83
N PRO A 211 -1.42 25.08 -22.90
CA PRO A 211 -0.58 25.16 -24.08
C PRO A 211 0.79 25.81 -23.82
N GLU A 212 0.89 26.65 -22.79
CA GLU A 212 2.12 27.32 -22.39
C GLU A 212 3.03 26.49 -21.49
N VAL A 213 2.60 25.29 -21.05
CA VAL A 213 3.38 24.41 -20.16
C VAL A 213 4.24 23.43 -20.94
N ASP A 214 5.51 23.37 -20.60
CA ASP A 214 6.43 22.34 -21.09
C ASP A 214 6.23 21.04 -20.30
N ARG A 215 5.58 20.07 -20.92
CA ARG A 215 5.28 18.75 -20.35
C ARG A 215 6.53 17.95 -19.95
N GLY A 216 7.67 18.25 -20.54
CA GLY A 216 8.96 17.63 -20.22
C GLY A 216 9.63 18.19 -18.95
N ARG A 217 9.12 19.29 -18.40
CA ARG A 217 9.72 20.00 -17.25
C ARG A 217 8.70 20.27 -16.14
N LEU A 218 8.10 19.18 -15.63
CA LEU A 218 7.17 19.25 -14.48
C LEU A 218 7.90 18.99 -13.16
N ALA A 219 7.57 19.76 -12.12
CA ALA A 219 8.09 19.60 -10.78
C ALA A 219 6.97 19.60 -9.73
N CYS A 220 7.27 19.12 -8.52
CA CYS A 220 6.33 19.10 -7.40
C CYS A 220 7.03 19.43 -6.10
N THR A 221 6.39 20.26 -5.24
CA THR A 221 6.86 20.57 -3.89
C THR A 221 5.74 20.92 -2.94
N GLY A 222 5.80 20.40 -1.75
CA GLY A 222 4.90 20.70 -0.64
C GLY A 222 5.49 20.24 0.68
N ALA A 223 4.96 20.73 1.79
CA ALA A 223 5.42 20.37 3.12
C ALA A 223 4.33 19.65 3.92
N SER A 224 4.73 18.83 4.92
CA SER A 224 3.78 18.12 5.77
C SER A 224 2.87 17.21 4.93
N GLY A 225 1.56 17.29 5.06
CA GLY A 225 0.61 16.60 4.16
C GLY A 225 0.85 16.92 2.68
N GLY A 226 1.31 18.13 2.34
CA GLY A 226 1.77 18.47 0.99
C GLY A 226 3.08 17.76 0.60
N GLY A 227 3.94 17.49 1.57
CA GLY A 227 5.13 16.65 1.41
C GLY A 227 4.75 15.20 1.11
N THR A 228 3.75 14.67 1.82
CA THR A 228 3.18 13.34 1.54
C THR A 228 2.62 13.27 0.12
N GLN A 229 1.82 14.25 -0.30
CA GLN A 229 1.33 14.32 -1.68
C GLN A 229 2.49 14.39 -2.68
N THR A 230 3.55 15.14 -2.38
CA THR A 230 4.72 15.28 -3.26
C THR A 230 5.42 13.94 -3.47
N PHE A 231 5.83 13.23 -2.42
CA PHE A 231 6.59 11.99 -2.62
C PHE A 231 5.72 10.82 -3.10
N LEU A 232 4.45 10.74 -2.71
CA LEU A 232 3.53 9.71 -3.23
C LEU A 232 3.22 9.92 -4.72
N LEU A 233 2.93 11.16 -5.13
CA LEU A 233 2.71 11.46 -6.55
C LEU A 233 3.95 11.10 -7.37
N THR A 234 5.13 11.54 -6.94
CA THR A 234 6.37 11.29 -7.69
C THR A 234 6.80 9.83 -7.69
N ALA A 235 6.34 9.03 -6.72
CA ALA A 235 6.55 7.59 -6.70
C ALA A 235 5.79 6.86 -7.83
N VAL A 236 4.59 7.34 -8.19
CA VAL A 236 3.67 6.64 -9.11
C VAL A 236 3.45 7.36 -10.45
N ASP A 237 3.91 8.60 -10.60
CA ASP A 237 3.77 9.40 -11.82
C ASP A 237 5.12 9.92 -12.33
N ASP A 238 5.63 9.30 -13.37
CA ASP A 238 6.95 9.61 -13.95
C ASP A 238 6.98 10.93 -14.75
N ARG A 239 5.84 11.60 -14.93
CA ARG A 239 5.76 12.92 -15.57
C ARG A 239 6.38 14.01 -14.70
N ILE A 240 6.38 13.85 -13.39
CA ILE A 240 7.10 14.75 -12.47
C ILE A 240 8.60 14.46 -12.58
N LYS A 241 9.36 15.43 -13.07
CA LYS A 241 10.81 15.27 -13.35
C LYS A 241 11.70 15.69 -12.19
N VAL A 242 11.24 16.63 -11.35
CA VAL A 242 12.00 17.13 -10.20
C VAL A 242 11.05 17.25 -8.99
N SER A 243 11.49 16.86 -7.79
CA SER A 243 10.67 16.98 -6.60
C SER A 243 11.43 17.55 -5.41
N ALA A 244 10.68 18.21 -4.52
CA ALA A 244 11.19 18.68 -3.25
C ALA A 244 10.15 18.48 -2.14
N PRO A 245 10.05 17.27 -1.55
CA PRO A 245 9.25 17.04 -0.35
C PRO A 245 9.91 17.72 0.85
N VAL A 246 9.09 18.47 1.62
CA VAL A 246 9.55 19.28 2.74
C VAL A 246 8.94 18.74 4.03
N ASN A 247 9.79 18.51 5.04
CA ASN A 247 9.44 18.15 6.42
C ASN A 247 8.43 16.99 6.54
N MET A 248 8.66 15.88 5.79
CA MET A 248 7.75 14.73 5.84
C MET A 248 8.42 13.37 5.70
N ILE A 249 9.58 13.24 5.08
CA ILE A 249 10.26 11.95 4.98
C ILE A 249 10.97 11.67 6.30
N SER A 250 10.51 10.66 7.03
CA SER A 250 11.05 10.25 8.33
C SER A 250 11.02 8.72 8.45
N HIS A 251 11.93 8.17 9.24
CA HIS A 251 11.96 6.74 9.59
C HIS A 251 10.94 6.40 10.70
N TYR A 252 10.41 7.38 11.40
CA TYR A 252 9.31 7.27 12.36
C TYR A 252 8.33 8.41 12.12
N MET A 253 7.18 8.44 12.79
CA MET A 253 6.07 9.40 12.50
C MET A 253 5.82 9.53 10.99
N GLN A 254 5.45 8.43 10.37
CA GLN A 254 5.39 8.34 8.92
C GLN A 254 4.12 8.91 8.29
N GLY A 255 3.18 9.37 9.10
CA GLY A 255 1.92 9.98 8.66
C GLY A 255 0.95 10.15 9.82
N GLY A 256 0.68 11.38 10.24
CA GLY A 256 -0.15 11.71 11.41
C GLY A 256 -1.64 11.91 11.11
N ASP A 257 -2.04 12.02 9.84
CA ASP A 257 -3.45 12.21 9.46
C ASP A 257 -3.93 11.15 8.46
N VAL A 258 -5.25 11.08 8.27
CA VAL A 258 -5.92 10.09 7.41
C VAL A 258 -5.53 10.20 5.94
N CYS A 259 -5.23 11.41 5.48
CA CYS A 259 -4.79 11.65 4.11
C CYS A 259 -3.34 11.22 3.84
N GLU A 260 -2.65 10.77 4.87
CA GLU A 260 -1.27 10.28 4.83
C GLU A 260 -1.19 8.77 5.05
N ASN A 261 -2.34 8.14 5.35
CA ASN A 261 -2.45 6.73 5.68
C ASN A 261 -3.50 6.01 4.83
N ALA A 262 -3.22 4.78 4.48
CA ALA A 262 -4.15 3.86 3.83
C ALA A 262 -3.82 2.42 4.24
N PRO A 263 -4.78 1.49 4.17
CA PRO A 263 -4.50 0.10 4.46
C PRO A 263 -3.35 -0.44 3.60
N ASN A 264 -2.47 -1.21 4.20
CA ASN A 264 -1.29 -1.86 3.60
C ASN A 264 -0.21 -0.91 3.05
N LEU A 265 -0.36 0.41 3.16
CA LEU A 265 0.56 1.38 2.54
C LEU A 265 2.01 1.21 3.01
N ARG A 266 2.19 0.93 4.30
CA ARG A 266 3.53 0.83 4.93
C ARG A 266 3.83 -0.56 5.51
N LEU A 267 3.20 -1.59 4.95
CA LEU A 267 3.59 -2.96 5.27
C LEU A 267 4.99 -3.24 4.71
N ASP A 268 5.90 -3.61 5.60
CA ASP A 268 7.30 -3.94 5.27
C ASP A 268 8.02 -2.82 4.48
N THR A 269 7.62 -1.55 4.65
CA THR A 269 8.21 -0.38 3.97
C THR A 269 8.06 0.90 4.80
N SER A 270 8.68 1.97 4.32
CA SER A 270 8.67 3.28 4.98
C SER A 270 8.66 4.42 3.98
N ASN A 271 8.47 5.65 4.48
CA ASN A 271 8.58 6.86 3.68
C ASN A 271 9.96 7.00 3.00
N MET A 272 11.03 6.41 3.56
CA MET A 272 12.36 6.40 2.93
C MET A 272 12.36 5.62 1.61
N GLU A 273 11.81 4.41 1.59
CA GLU A 273 11.71 3.61 0.36
C GLU A 273 10.73 4.24 -0.65
N ILE A 274 9.59 4.75 -0.17
CA ILE A 274 8.61 5.41 -1.03
C ILE A 274 9.24 6.64 -1.70
N ALA A 275 9.95 7.48 -0.95
CA ALA A 275 10.67 8.63 -1.51
C ALA A 275 11.76 8.22 -2.49
N ALA A 276 12.49 7.13 -2.21
CA ALA A 276 13.52 6.60 -3.09
C ALA A 276 12.98 6.14 -4.47
N LEU A 277 11.67 5.92 -4.61
CA LEU A 277 11.04 5.63 -5.91
C LEU A 277 11.15 6.79 -6.91
N MET A 278 11.46 8.01 -6.45
CA MET A 278 11.80 9.14 -7.31
C MET A 278 13.07 8.91 -8.13
N ALA A 279 14.02 8.13 -7.63
CA ALA A 279 15.28 7.85 -8.30
C ALA A 279 15.08 7.22 -9.70
N PRO A 280 15.86 7.62 -10.72
CA PRO A 280 17.04 8.50 -10.70
C PRO A 280 16.73 9.99 -10.99
N ARG A 281 15.47 10.44 -10.86
CA ARG A 281 15.04 11.83 -11.08
C ARG A 281 15.47 12.71 -9.90
N PRO A 282 15.85 13.99 -10.12
CA PRO A 282 16.37 14.86 -9.05
C PRO A 282 15.36 15.07 -7.90
N MET A 283 15.85 14.94 -6.67
CA MET A 283 15.04 15.16 -5.45
C MET A 283 15.84 15.93 -4.39
N LEU A 284 15.20 16.95 -3.79
CA LEU A 284 15.70 17.66 -2.61
C LEU A 284 14.84 17.28 -1.39
N MET A 285 15.45 16.68 -0.38
CA MET A 285 14.82 16.46 0.92
C MET A 285 15.10 17.66 1.82
N VAL A 286 14.08 18.47 2.11
CA VAL A 286 14.17 19.56 3.09
C VAL A 286 13.67 19.06 4.43
N SER A 287 14.41 19.36 5.51
CA SER A 287 14.10 18.90 6.86
C SER A 287 14.25 20.01 7.89
N ALA A 288 13.61 19.86 9.06
CA ALA A 288 13.71 20.76 10.20
C ALA A 288 14.30 20.02 11.42
N ALA A 289 15.15 20.70 12.17
CA ALA A 289 15.79 20.11 13.35
C ALA A 289 14.82 19.98 14.54
N GLY A 290 13.72 20.72 14.55
CA GLY A 290 12.72 20.73 15.62
C GLY A 290 11.50 19.84 15.38
N ASP A 291 11.46 19.06 14.30
CA ASP A 291 10.34 18.13 14.02
C ASP A 291 10.79 16.67 13.82
N TRP A 292 9.91 15.82 13.34
CA TRP A 292 10.16 14.40 13.10
C TRP A 292 11.14 14.14 11.94
N THR A 293 11.55 15.15 11.18
CA THR A 293 12.57 15.04 10.13
C THR A 293 13.98 15.40 10.61
N ARG A 294 14.17 15.56 11.92
CA ARG A 294 15.47 15.94 12.52
C ARG A 294 16.61 14.99 12.20
N ASP A 295 16.31 13.75 11.92
CA ASP A 295 17.31 12.72 11.64
C ASP A 295 17.64 12.58 10.13
N THR A 296 17.00 13.39 9.27
CA THR A 296 17.20 13.32 7.81
C THR A 296 18.67 13.32 7.38
N PRO A 297 19.56 14.18 7.87
CA PRO A 297 20.95 14.16 7.43
C PRO A 297 21.72 12.89 7.80
N ARG A 298 21.28 12.14 8.82
CA ARG A 298 21.99 11.00 9.38
C ARG A 298 21.37 9.65 9.04
N ILE A 299 20.06 9.59 8.84
CA ILE A 299 19.29 8.35 8.63
C ILE A 299 18.60 8.34 7.27
N GLU A 300 17.64 9.23 7.04
CA GLU A 300 16.76 9.13 5.88
C GLU A 300 17.47 9.47 4.58
N PHE A 301 18.29 10.53 4.57
CA PHE A 301 19.01 10.94 3.36
C PHE A 301 20.06 9.91 2.94
N PRO A 302 20.93 9.40 3.81
CA PRO A 302 21.86 8.32 3.44
C PRO A 302 21.15 7.08 2.88
N ALA A 303 20.02 6.69 3.47
CA ALA A 303 19.20 5.58 2.98
C ALA A 303 18.71 5.82 1.55
N VAL A 304 18.08 6.97 1.30
CA VAL A 304 17.61 7.37 -0.04
C VAL A 304 18.78 7.50 -1.02
N GLN A 305 19.85 8.17 -0.63
CA GLN A 305 21.02 8.37 -1.50
C GLN A 305 21.70 7.06 -1.89
N SER A 306 21.65 6.03 -1.05
CA SER A 306 22.18 4.70 -1.39
C SER A 306 21.46 4.10 -2.60
N VAL A 307 20.15 4.31 -2.72
CA VAL A 307 19.37 3.90 -3.88
C VAL A 307 19.74 4.70 -5.14
N TYR A 308 19.90 6.02 -5.01
CA TYR A 308 20.38 6.85 -6.12
C TYR A 308 21.75 6.40 -6.63
N ALA A 309 22.65 5.97 -5.71
CA ALA A 309 23.95 5.44 -6.08
C ALA A 309 23.86 4.16 -6.92
N LEU A 310 22.93 3.25 -6.63
CA LEU A 310 22.68 2.05 -7.44
C LEU A 310 22.23 2.36 -8.88
N LEU A 311 21.71 3.56 -9.11
CA LEU A 311 21.20 4.02 -10.40
C LEU A 311 22.12 5.04 -11.07
N ASP A 312 23.39 5.15 -10.64
CA ASP A 312 24.39 6.09 -11.15
C ASP A 312 23.92 7.56 -11.12
N ALA A 313 23.14 7.93 -10.11
CA ALA A 313 22.49 9.23 -9.99
C ALA A 313 22.67 9.87 -8.59
N LYS A 314 23.74 9.50 -7.86
CA LYS A 314 23.98 9.93 -6.48
C LYS A 314 23.92 11.45 -6.31
N ASP A 315 24.40 12.20 -7.29
CA ASP A 315 24.45 13.66 -7.33
C ASP A 315 23.08 14.33 -7.54
N LYS A 316 22.05 13.55 -7.91
CA LYS A 316 20.67 14.04 -8.09
C LYS A 316 19.83 14.00 -6.81
N ALA A 317 20.29 13.31 -5.77
CA ALA A 317 19.71 13.39 -4.44
C ALA A 317 20.46 14.44 -3.62
N ALA A 318 19.72 15.37 -3.03
CA ALA A 318 20.25 16.41 -2.16
C ALA A 318 19.40 16.54 -0.89
N THR A 319 20.01 17.08 0.17
CA THR A 319 19.29 17.43 1.41
C THR A 319 19.75 18.76 1.96
N VAL A 320 18.85 19.44 2.65
CA VAL A 320 19.13 20.60 3.47
C VAL A 320 18.30 20.53 4.74
N GLN A 321 18.88 20.91 5.86
CA GLN A 321 18.20 20.98 7.16
C GLN A 321 18.30 22.40 7.73
N PHE A 322 17.19 22.88 8.26
CA PHE A 322 17.12 24.16 8.96
C PHE A 322 16.88 23.97 10.45
N ILE A 323 17.48 24.86 11.27
CA ILE A 323 17.20 24.93 12.71
C ILE A 323 15.89 25.71 12.88
N ALA A 324 14.80 25.00 12.83
CA ALA A 324 13.43 25.50 12.93
C ALA A 324 12.48 24.39 13.39
N ASP A 325 11.32 24.75 13.87
CA ASP A 325 10.20 23.84 14.08
C ASP A 325 9.58 23.44 12.74
N HIS A 326 8.50 22.66 12.77
CA HIS A 326 7.79 22.21 11.57
C HIS A 326 7.30 23.37 10.69
N ASN A 327 7.77 23.46 9.45
CA ASN A 327 7.58 24.64 8.62
C ASN A 327 7.61 24.37 7.11
N TYR A 328 7.28 25.38 6.33
CA TYR A 328 7.77 25.66 4.97
C TYR A 328 8.05 27.15 4.88
N ASN A 329 8.93 27.63 5.76
CA ASN A 329 9.32 29.02 5.90
C ASN A 329 10.13 29.53 4.68
N ARG A 330 10.54 30.79 4.74
CA ARG A 330 11.28 31.43 3.64
C ARG A 330 12.58 30.70 3.30
N ASP A 331 13.37 30.29 4.29
CA ASP A 331 14.67 29.64 4.06
C ASP A 331 14.49 28.30 3.32
N SER A 332 13.50 27.51 3.74
CA SER A 332 13.14 26.27 3.07
C SER A 332 12.68 26.52 1.63
N ARG A 333 11.88 27.58 1.40
CA ARG A 333 11.41 27.93 0.04
C ARG A 333 12.56 28.39 -0.84
N GLU A 334 13.48 29.23 -0.35
CA GLU A 334 14.66 29.72 -1.09
C GLU A 334 15.59 28.59 -1.51
N ALA A 335 15.78 27.58 -0.65
CA ALA A 335 16.55 26.36 -1.00
C ALA A 335 15.88 25.58 -2.14
N VAL A 336 14.54 25.40 -2.09
CA VAL A 336 13.79 24.73 -3.14
C VAL A 336 13.86 25.50 -4.47
N TYR A 337 13.78 26.83 -4.43
CA TYR A 337 13.90 27.66 -5.64
C TYR A 337 15.27 27.46 -6.32
N GLY A 338 16.34 27.44 -5.55
CA GLY A 338 17.68 27.16 -6.08
C GLY A 338 17.78 25.78 -6.70
N PHE A 339 17.26 24.76 -6.02
CA PHE A 339 17.25 23.40 -6.54
C PHE A 339 16.43 23.26 -7.85
N PHE A 340 15.25 23.88 -7.91
CA PHE A 340 14.43 23.89 -9.13
C PHE A 340 15.09 24.70 -10.25
N ALA A 341 15.73 25.83 -9.94
CA ALA A 341 16.47 26.58 -10.96
C ALA A 341 17.60 25.74 -11.58
N ARG A 342 18.31 24.95 -10.77
CA ARG A 342 19.34 24.05 -11.27
C ARG A 342 18.78 22.95 -12.19
N TRP A 343 17.77 22.22 -11.72
CA TRP A 343 17.33 20.98 -12.36
C TRP A 343 16.19 21.17 -13.37
N VAL A 344 15.40 22.23 -13.25
CA VAL A 344 14.26 22.52 -14.13
C VAL A 344 14.57 23.62 -15.13
N LEU A 345 15.28 24.70 -14.69
CA LEU A 345 15.68 25.81 -15.58
C LEU A 345 17.08 25.65 -16.19
N GLY A 346 17.82 24.60 -15.82
CA GLY A 346 19.17 24.37 -16.35
C GLY A 346 20.22 25.39 -15.90
N ARG A 347 20.08 25.95 -14.69
CA ARG A 347 21.04 26.91 -14.11
C ARG A 347 21.99 26.20 -13.14
N PRO A 348 23.15 25.71 -13.58
CA PRO A 348 24.00 24.82 -12.78
C PRO A 348 24.55 25.46 -11.48
N ASP A 349 24.76 26.78 -11.48
CA ASP A 349 25.32 27.53 -10.36
C ASP A 349 24.23 28.11 -9.43
N ALA A 350 22.98 27.67 -9.57
CA ALA A 350 21.91 28.16 -8.73
C ALA A 350 22.14 27.76 -7.28
N SER A 351 22.39 28.75 -6.43
CA SER A 351 22.33 28.72 -4.97
C SER A 351 20.90 29.02 -4.50
N PRO A 352 20.61 28.99 -3.20
CA PRO A 352 19.29 29.46 -2.71
C PRO A 352 18.93 30.82 -3.34
N ILE A 353 17.72 30.89 -3.92
CA ILE A 353 17.26 32.11 -4.58
C ILE A 353 16.44 32.92 -3.58
N ARG A 354 16.87 34.13 -3.29
CA ARG A 354 16.20 35.03 -2.36
C ARG A 354 14.77 35.33 -2.82
N GLU A 355 13.82 35.15 -1.89
CA GLU A 355 12.42 35.47 -2.11
C GLU A 355 12.25 37.00 -2.05
N ALA A 356 11.85 37.60 -3.17
CA ALA A 356 11.50 39.02 -3.19
C ALA A 356 10.17 39.24 -2.44
N GLU A 357 10.07 40.37 -1.78
CA GLU A 357 8.84 40.73 -1.08
C GLU A 357 7.65 40.71 -2.02
N CYS A 358 6.54 40.21 -1.50
CA CYS A 358 5.27 40.17 -2.20
C CYS A 358 4.12 40.38 -1.21
N THR A 359 3.04 40.90 -1.72
CA THR A 359 1.76 40.98 -1.01
C THR A 359 0.80 40.03 -1.71
N PRO A 360 0.52 38.85 -1.13
CA PRO A 360 -0.48 37.95 -1.68
C PRO A 360 -1.86 38.61 -1.81
N GLU A 361 -2.65 38.11 -2.73
CA GLU A 361 -4.04 38.52 -2.90
C GLU A 361 -4.88 38.16 -1.66
N LEU A 362 -5.99 38.85 -1.46
CA LEU A 362 -6.91 38.57 -0.38
C LEU A 362 -7.54 37.19 -0.54
N PRO A 363 -7.84 36.44 0.54
CA PRO A 363 -8.50 35.13 0.46
C PRO A 363 -9.76 35.15 -0.40
N ALA A 364 -10.59 36.18 -0.35
CA ALA A 364 -11.80 36.33 -1.17
C ALA A 364 -11.50 36.35 -2.69
N ASP A 365 -10.34 36.91 -3.06
CA ASP A 365 -9.89 36.97 -4.46
C ASP A 365 -9.33 35.63 -4.95
N LEU A 366 -8.91 34.75 -4.04
CA LEU A 366 -8.31 33.44 -4.36
C LEU A 366 -9.30 32.27 -4.23
N LEU A 367 -10.30 32.37 -3.35
CA LEU A 367 -11.35 31.35 -3.21
C LEU A 367 -12.15 31.21 -4.50
N VAL A 368 -12.27 30.00 -4.99
CA VAL A 368 -12.88 29.66 -6.30
C VAL A 368 -14.37 29.94 -6.30
N PHE A 369 -15.05 29.50 -5.23
CA PHE A 369 -16.51 29.60 -5.11
C PHE A 369 -16.96 30.71 -4.14
N PHE A 370 -16.08 31.63 -3.75
CA PHE A 370 -16.49 32.77 -2.92
C PHE A 370 -17.54 33.63 -3.68
N GLY A 371 -18.73 33.74 -3.10
CA GLY A 371 -19.86 34.42 -3.72
C GLY A 371 -20.46 33.71 -4.96
N ARG A 372 -20.15 32.42 -5.15
CA ARG A 372 -20.66 31.59 -6.25
C ARG A 372 -21.17 30.27 -5.71
N GLU A 373 -22.13 29.67 -6.41
CA GLU A 373 -22.56 28.29 -6.16
C GLU A 373 -21.60 27.30 -6.84
N LEU A 374 -21.56 26.08 -6.31
CA LEU A 374 -20.94 24.96 -7.00
C LEU A 374 -21.62 24.71 -8.36
N PRO A 375 -20.91 24.12 -9.34
CA PRO A 375 -21.53 23.67 -10.58
C PRO A 375 -22.78 22.82 -10.31
N LYS A 376 -23.78 22.89 -11.18
CA LYS A 376 -25.07 22.17 -11.03
C LYS A 376 -24.89 20.65 -10.97
N GLU A 377 -23.84 20.16 -11.62
CA GLU A 377 -23.43 18.75 -11.67
C GLU A 377 -22.69 18.29 -10.41
N ALA A 378 -22.38 19.21 -9.47
CA ALA A 378 -21.65 18.91 -8.25
C ALA A 378 -22.42 17.89 -7.40
N LYS A 379 -21.72 16.85 -6.98
CA LYS A 379 -22.27 15.75 -6.20
C LYS A 379 -22.00 15.91 -4.71
N THR A 380 -22.90 15.37 -3.90
CA THR A 380 -22.67 15.20 -2.46
C THR A 380 -21.65 14.09 -2.19
N GLN A 381 -21.10 14.03 -0.99
CA GLN A 381 -20.17 12.96 -0.58
C GLN A 381 -20.75 11.58 -0.85
N GLN A 382 -22.02 11.31 -0.48
CA GLN A 382 -22.65 10.02 -0.70
C GLN A 382 -22.74 9.68 -2.19
N GLN A 383 -23.14 10.64 -3.03
CA GLN A 383 -23.22 10.43 -4.48
C GLN A 383 -21.85 10.20 -5.13
N ILE A 384 -20.79 10.84 -4.61
CA ILE A 384 -19.40 10.61 -5.05
C ILE A 384 -18.99 9.18 -4.69
N VAL A 385 -19.19 8.77 -3.43
CA VAL A 385 -18.87 7.41 -2.95
C VAL A 385 -19.63 6.35 -3.77
N ASP A 386 -20.94 6.50 -3.94
CA ASP A 386 -21.76 5.57 -4.71
C ASP A 386 -21.27 5.47 -6.16
N GLY A 387 -20.90 6.62 -6.75
CA GLY A 387 -20.35 6.69 -8.09
C GLY A 387 -19.00 5.95 -8.20
N LEU A 388 -18.11 6.10 -7.21
CA LEU A 388 -16.81 5.41 -7.16
C LEU A 388 -16.99 3.89 -7.03
N VAL A 389 -17.88 3.43 -6.15
CA VAL A 389 -18.21 2.00 -6.00
C VAL A 389 -18.81 1.45 -7.29
N ALA A 390 -19.77 2.16 -7.91
CA ALA A 390 -20.37 1.74 -9.17
C ALA A 390 -19.34 1.65 -10.30
N ALA A 391 -18.47 2.66 -10.43
CA ALA A 391 -17.40 2.68 -11.43
C ALA A 391 -16.43 1.51 -11.23
N ARG A 392 -16.05 1.20 -9.98
CA ARG A 392 -15.19 0.06 -9.65
C ARG A 392 -15.85 -1.28 -10.03
N LYS A 393 -17.13 -1.47 -9.69
CA LYS A 393 -17.89 -2.66 -10.09
C LYS A 393 -17.94 -2.81 -11.61
N ALA A 394 -18.23 -1.73 -12.34
CA ALA A 394 -18.26 -1.75 -13.80
C ALA A 394 -16.88 -2.08 -14.41
N GLN A 395 -15.80 -1.50 -13.86
CA GLN A 395 -14.44 -1.78 -14.29
C GLN A 395 -14.09 -3.26 -14.12
N LEU A 396 -14.37 -3.84 -12.95
CA LEU A 396 -14.12 -5.26 -12.67
C LEU A 396 -14.96 -6.16 -13.57
N ALA A 397 -16.22 -5.83 -13.80
CA ALA A 397 -17.10 -6.58 -14.72
C ALA A 397 -16.56 -6.58 -16.15
N ALA A 398 -16.00 -5.46 -16.63
CA ALA A 398 -15.39 -5.36 -17.96
C ALA A 398 -14.10 -6.19 -18.11
N LEU A 399 -13.45 -6.55 -17.00
CA LEU A 399 -12.25 -7.39 -17.00
C LEU A 399 -12.54 -8.89 -16.99
N ARG A 400 -13.80 -9.32 -16.80
CA ARG A 400 -14.18 -10.74 -16.75
C ARG A 400 -13.70 -11.47 -17.99
N PRO A 401 -13.05 -12.65 -17.83
CA PRO A 401 -12.56 -13.40 -18.97
C PRO A 401 -13.68 -13.92 -19.88
N ALA A 402 -13.57 -13.63 -21.16
CA ALA A 402 -14.45 -14.17 -22.22
C ALA A 402 -13.79 -15.30 -23.03
N ASP A 403 -12.51 -15.54 -22.81
CA ASP A 403 -11.70 -16.59 -23.43
C ASP A 403 -10.41 -16.85 -22.62
N ALA A 404 -9.59 -17.81 -23.05
CA ALA A 404 -8.34 -18.16 -22.38
C ALA A 404 -7.31 -16.99 -22.39
N ALA A 405 -7.26 -16.17 -23.45
CA ALA A 405 -6.39 -15.01 -23.52
C ALA A 405 -6.87 -13.92 -22.54
N GLY A 406 -8.19 -13.74 -22.41
CA GLY A 406 -8.80 -12.87 -21.41
C GLY A 406 -8.44 -13.30 -19.98
N LEU A 407 -8.43 -14.62 -19.69
CA LEU A 407 -8.02 -15.13 -18.39
C LEU A 407 -6.53 -14.84 -18.10
N ALA A 408 -5.67 -14.94 -19.11
CA ALA A 408 -4.26 -14.60 -18.95
C ALA A 408 -4.09 -13.11 -18.59
N ARG A 409 -4.76 -12.20 -19.31
CA ARG A 409 -4.76 -10.75 -19.02
C ARG A 409 -5.36 -10.44 -17.63
N PHE A 410 -6.43 -11.13 -17.26
CA PHE A 410 -7.06 -11.00 -15.94
C PHE A 410 -6.07 -11.37 -14.82
N ARG A 411 -5.34 -12.48 -14.97
CA ARG A 411 -4.29 -12.90 -14.04
C ARG A 411 -3.16 -11.88 -13.94
N GLU A 412 -2.65 -11.41 -15.07
CA GLU A 412 -1.59 -10.42 -15.12
C GLU A 412 -1.95 -9.14 -14.36
N LEU A 413 -3.20 -8.69 -14.47
CA LEU A 413 -3.66 -7.45 -13.86
C LEU A 413 -4.11 -7.63 -12.39
N LEU A 414 -4.91 -8.65 -12.08
CA LEU A 414 -5.57 -8.75 -10.77
C LEU A 414 -4.84 -9.63 -9.76
N GLN A 415 -3.98 -10.55 -10.18
CA GLN A 415 -3.19 -11.34 -9.23
C GLN A 415 -2.21 -10.48 -8.42
N PRO A 416 -1.45 -9.52 -9.00
CA PRO A 416 -0.67 -8.56 -8.21
C PRO A 416 -1.54 -7.75 -7.26
N GLY A 417 -2.69 -7.26 -7.73
CA GLY A 417 -3.65 -6.53 -6.89
C GLY A 417 -4.09 -7.33 -5.67
N LEU A 418 -4.53 -8.57 -5.86
CA LEU A 418 -4.95 -9.44 -4.77
C LEU A 418 -3.78 -9.78 -3.83
N ARG A 419 -2.56 -10.00 -4.35
CA ARG A 419 -1.35 -10.21 -3.55
C ARG A 419 -1.10 -9.03 -2.59
N HIS A 420 -1.19 -7.79 -3.07
CA HIS A 420 -0.99 -6.60 -2.25
C HIS A 420 -2.14 -6.37 -1.26
N VAL A 421 -3.38 -6.68 -1.64
CA VAL A 421 -4.54 -6.61 -0.75
C VAL A 421 -4.40 -7.59 0.43
N LEU A 422 -4.04 -8.83 0.14
CA LEU A 422 -3.80 -9.87 1.16
C LEU A 422 -2.46 -9.68 1.87
N ALA A 423 -1.57 -8.86 1.30
CA ALA A 423 -0.17 -8.75 1.73
C ALA A 423 0.49 -10.13 1.95
N ALA A 424 0.15 -11.09 1.07
CA ALA A 424 0.51 -12.49 1.19
C ALA A 424 1.11 -13.02 -0.10
N GLU A 425 2.03 -13.97 0.03
CA GLU A 425 2.73 -14.59 -1.09
C GLU A 425 3.03 -16.06 -0.83
N LEU A 426 3.05 -16.86 -1.88
CA LEU A 426 3.53 -18.23 -1.81
C LEU A 426 5.07 -18.22 -1.67
N PRO A 427 5.65 -18.69 -0.55
CA PRO A 427 7.10 -18.68 -0.38
C PRO A 427 7.82 -19.48 -1.47
N ALA A 428 8.75 -18.82 -2.18
CA ALA A 428 9.55 -19.43 -3.25
C ALA A 428 10.95 -19.80 -2.74
N GLY A 429 11.51 -20.94 -3.21
CA GLY A 429 12.86 -21.39 -2.85
C GLY A 429 12.98 -21.99 -1.44
N ASP A 430 13.89 -22.96 -1.27
CA ASP A 430 14.03 -23.74 -0.03
C ASP A 430 14.50 -22.93 1.16
N ALA A 431 15.31 -21.89 0.93
CA ALA A 431 15.84 -21.03 1.96
C ALA A 431 14.79 -20.10 2.61
N THR A 432 13.57 -20.05 2.07
CA THR A 432 12.52 -19.15 2.59
C THR A 432 11.67 -19.72 3.71
N LEU A 433 11.81 -21.02 4.00
CA LEU A 433 11.06 -21.70 5.05
C LEU A 433 11.99 -22.21 6.15
N GLU A 434 11.51 -22.12 7.36
CA GLU A 434 12.12 -22.70 8.56
C GLU A 434 11.21 -23.76 9.15
N MET A 435 11.79 -24.75 9.82
CA MET A 435 11.06 -25.82 10.47
C MET A 435 11.70 -26.16 11.81
N SER A 436 10.88 -26.28 12.84
CA SER A 436 11.28 -26.85 14.15
C SER A 436 10.35 -27.99 14.52
N SER A 437 10.89 -29.02 15.14
CA SER A 437 10.08 -30.12 15.69
C SER A 437 10.07 -29.98 17.21
N PRO A 438 8.92 -29.74 17.85
CA PRO A 438 8.79 -29.80 19.29
C PRO A 438 9.16 -31.22 19.76
N SER A 439 9.77 -31.34 20.94
CA SER A 439 10.07 -32.62 21.56
C SER A 439 8.78 -33.35 21.92
N GLY A 440 8.47 -34.44 21.22
CA GLY A 440 7.34 -35.31 21.50
C GLY A 440 6.69 -35.86 20.21
N VAL A 441 6.97 -37.13 19.88
CA VAL A 441 6.27 -37.84 18.79
C VAL A 441 5.04 -38.49 19.43
N GLN A 442 3.85 -38.08 19.00
CA GLN A 442 2.63 -38.83 19.33
C GLN A 442 2.49 -40.03 18.39
N PRO A 443 2.03 -41.19 18.87
CA PRO A 443 1.73 -42.30 17.98
C PRO A 443 0.73 -41.88 16.88
N GLY A 444 1.07 -42.11 15.62
CA GLY A 444 0.18 -41.83 14.49
C GLY A 444 0.21 -40.42 13.91
N ALA A 445 0.88 -39.43 14.58
CA ALA A 445 1.01 -38.09 14.06
C ALA A 445 2.33 -37.44 14.49
N ARG A 446 2.77 -36.42 13.73
CA ARG A 446 3.93 -35.60 14.02
C ARG A 446 3.51 -34.14 14.09
N ASP A 447 3.81 -33.50 15.23
CA ASP A 447 3.63 -32.08 15.39
C ASP A 447 4.94 -31.34 15.09
N LEU A 448 4.85 -30.24 14.38
CA LEU A 448 5.98 -29.37 14.03
C LEU A 448 5.52 -27.93 13.94
N VAL A 449 6.47 -27.01 13.80
CA VAL A 449 6.20 -25.58 13.58
C VAL A 449 6.95 -25.17 12.32
N ILE A 450 6.30 -24.44 11.45
CA ILE A 450 6.90 -23.85 10.25
C ILE A 450 6.79 -22.33 10.29
N GLY A 451 7.64 -21.65 9.53
CA GLY A 451 7.61 -20.19 9.39
C GLY A 451 8.42 -19.74 8.19
N ARG A 452 8.22 -18.52 7.77
CA ARG A 452 9.06 -17.86 6.76
C ARG A 452 10.31 -17.30 7.42
N ARG A 453 11.47 -17.60 6.86
CA ARG A 453 12.76 -17.14 7.40
C ARG A 453 12.79 -15.62 7.59
N GLY A 454 13.15 -15.17 8.79
CA GLY A 454 13.28 -13.76 9.14
C GLY A 454 11.96 -12.98 9.22
N ARG A 455 10.79 -13.63 9.05
CA ARG A 455 9.48 -12.95 9.11
C ARG A 455 8.79 -13.04 10.47
N GLY A 456 9.32 -13.88 11.36
CA GLY A 456 8.77 -14.05 12.70
C GLY A 456 7.46 -14.83 12.77
N ASP A 457 7.06 -15.48 11.68
CA ASP A 457 5.88 -16.33 11.62
C ASP A 457 6.07 -17.58 12.49
N ARG A 458 4.98 -18.02 13.12
CA ARG A 458 4.94 -19.27 13.87
C ARG A 458 3.64 -20.01 13.57
N VAL A 459 3.71 -21.03 12.72
CA VAL A 459 2.56 -21.80 12.27
C VAL A 459 2.69 -23.24 12.78
N PRO A 460 1.96 -23.62 13.84
CA PRO A 460 1.88 -25.00 14.28
C PRO A 460 1.23 -25.88 13.21
N VAL A 461 1.81 -27.06 12.98
CA VAL A 461 1.36 -28.01 11.95
C VAL A 461 1.29 -29.39 12.59
N ARG A 462 0.20 -30.10 12.37
CA ARG A 462 0.10 -31.53 12.59
C ARG A 462 0.12 -32.27 11.26
N VAL A 463 0.96 -33.29 11.17
CA VAL A 463 1.02 -34.19 10.03
C VAL A 463 0.69 -35.61 10.53
N TRP A 464 -0.40 -36.15 10.05
CA TRP A 464 -0.73 -37.56 10.31
C TRP A 464 0.24 -38.46 9.54
N SER A 465 0.65 -39.56 10.19
CA SER A 465 1.71 -40.46 9.66
C SER A 465 1.44 -40.86 8.22
N PRO A 466 2.32 -40.49 7.27
CA PRO A 466 2.08 -40.77 5.86
C PRO A 466 2.34 -42.26 5.56
N PRO A 467 1.65 -42.81 4.54
CA PRO A 467 2.07 -44.06 3.96
C PRO A 467 3.51 -43.97 3.38
N PRO A 468 4.30 -45.03 3.40
CA PRO A 468 5.71 -44.99 2.98
C PRO A 468 5.98 -44.41 1.58
N ASP A 469 5.03 -44.57 0.64
CA ASP A 469 5.17 -44.15 -0.76
C ASP A 469 4.22 -43.02 -1.16
N ALA A 470 3.83 -42.18 -0.21
CA ALA A 470 2.87 -41.10 -0.46
C ALA A 470 3.41 -40.08 -1.48
N ARG A 471 2.67 -39.87 -2.57
CA ARG A 471 2.97 -38.90 -3.64
C ARG A 471 2.00 -37.75 -3.71
N LYS A 472 0.95 -37.79 -2.91
CA LYS A 472 -0.12 -36.80 -2.82
C LYS A 472 -0.18 -36.26 -1.40
N SER A 473 -0.48 -34.99 -1.26
CA SER A 473 -0.72 -34.37 0.04
C SER A 473 -1.99 -33.53 0.02
N VAL A 474 -2.56 -33.34 1.19
CA VAL A 474 -3.70 -32.46 1.37
C VAL A 474 -3.50 -31.64 2.65
N LEU A 475 -3.73 -30.33 2.53
CA LEU A 475 -3.83 -29.41 3.66
C LEU A 475 -5.29 -29.27 4.03
N VAL A 476 -5.66 -29.63 5.25
CA VAL A 476 -7.00 -29.44 5.81
C VAL A 476 -6.95 -28.26 6.79
N VAL A 477 -7.76 -27.24 6.53
CA VAL A 477 -7.80 -26.02 7.36
C VAL A 477 -9.17 -25.90 8.01
N HIS A 478 -9.19 -25.65 9.32
CA HIS A 478 -10.40 -25.50 10.12
C HIS A 478 -10.33 -24.20 10.95
N PRO A 479 -11.42 -23.49 11.24
CA PRO A 479 -11.39 -22.27 12.04
C PRO A 479 -10.88 -22.49 13.48
N ASP A 480 -11.06 -23.71 14.02
CA ASP A 480 -10.49 -24.10 15.32
C ASP A 480 -9.09 -24.74 15.21
N GLY A 481 -8.46 -24.62 14.05
CA GLY A 481 -7.11 -25.14 13.80
C GLY A 481 -7.05 -26.66 13.75
N VAL A 482 -5.91 -27.19 14.19
CA VAL A 482 -5.60 -28.64 14.23
C VAL A 482 -6.65 -29.43 15.05
N ALA A 483 -7.18 -28.84 16.13
CA ALA A 483 -8.18 -29.52 16.95
C ALA A 483 -9.48 -29.78 16.19
N GLY A 484 -9.96 -28.81 15.41
CA GLY A 484 -11.16 -28.98 14.59
C GLY A 484 -10.97 -29.99 13.45
N ALA A 485 -9.79 -29.99 12.83
CA ALA A 485 -9.45 -31.02 11.82
C ALA A 485 -9.35 -32.41 12.44
N SER A 486 -8.76 -32.54 13.63
CA SER A 486 -8.64 -33.82 14.35
C SER A 486 -10.02 -34.38 14.76
N ALA A 487 -10.99 -33.55 15.03
CA ALA A 487 -12.38 -33.99 15.28
C ALA A 487 -13.03 -34.68 14.05
N ARG A 488 -12.42 -34.59 12.89
CA ARG A 488 -12.82 -35.24 11.62
C ARG A 488 -11.89 -36.43 11.27
N GLU A 489 -11.18 -37.02 12.25
CA GLU A 489 -10.19 -38.06 11.99
C GLU A 489 -10.80 -39.24 11.24
N ASP A 490 -11.88 -39.82 11.75
CA ASP A 490 -12.53 -41.01 11.18
C ASP A 490 -13.23 -40.74 9.83
N SER A 491 -13.81 -39.54 9.67
CA SER A 491 -14.65 -39.21 8.51
C SER A 491 -13.90 -38.56 7.36
N LEU A 492 -12.77 -37.90 7.60
CA LEU A 492 -12.02 -37.16 6.58
C LEU A 492 -10.54 -37.56 6.53
N ILE A 493 -9.83 -37.56 7.66
CA ILE A 493 -8.37 -37.75 7.70
C ILE A 493 -7.98 -39.17 7.33
N GLU A 494 -8.47 -40.19 8.06
CA GLU A 494 -8.17 -41.59 7.80
C GLU A 494 -8.57 -42.04 6.37
N PRO A 495 -9.75 -41.72 5.83
CA PRO A 495 -10.07 -42.06 4.46
C PRO A 495 -9.08 -41.52 3.44
N LEU A 496 -8.53 -40.32 3.62
CA LEU A 496 -7.49 -39.75 2.76
C LEU A 496 -6.14 -40.47 2.95
N GLN A 497 -5.75 -40.81 4.19
CA GLN A 497 -4.53 -41.58 4.48
C GLN A 497 -4.58 -42.97 3.84
N ARG A 498 -5.71 -43.71 3.98
CA ARG A 498 -5.91 -45.03 3.37
C ARG A 498 -5.78 -44.99 1.83
N ARG A 499 -5.89 -43.82 1.20
CA ARG A 499 -5.71 -43.55 -0.23
C ARG A 499 -4.36 -43.00 -0.61
N GLY A 500 -3.40 -43.01 0.33
CA GLY A 500 -2.01 -42.66 0.08
C GLY A 500 -1.72 -41.16 0.14
N TYR A 501 -2.57 -40.35 0.80
CA TYR A 501 -2.29 -38.92 1.01
C TYR A 501 -1.49 -38.70 2.30
N VAL A 502 -0.52 -37.78 2.23
CA VAL A 502 0.00 -37.09 3.42
C VAL A 502 -1.04 -36.06 3.82
N VAL A 503 -1.64 -36.24 4.98
CA VAL A 503 -2.62 -35.26 5.50
C VAL A 503 -1.94 -34.34 6.50
N ALA A 504 -2.11 -33.04 6.35
CA ALA A 504 -1.62 -32.04 7.28
C ALA A 504 -2.73 -31.05 7.63
N SER A 505 -2.66 -30.50 8.84
CA SER A 505 -3.49 -29.38 9.27
C SER A 505 -2.64 -28.36 10.01
N ILE A 506 -3.10 -27.12 10.10
CA ILE A 506 -2.40 -26.00 10.75
C ILE A 506 -3.29 -25.31 11.77
N ASP A 507 -2.64 -24.77 12.81
CA ASP A 507 -3.21 -23.67 13.57
C ASP A 507 -2.79 -22.38 12.87
N ALA A 508 -3.66 -21.89 11.98
CA ALA A 508 -3.44 -20.62 11.30
C ALA A 508 -3.45 -19.47 12.30
N PHE A 509 -2.93 -18.31 11.93
CA PHE A 509 -2.80 -17.15 12.80
C PHE A 509 -4.07 -16.89 13.63
N ASN A 510 -3.89 -16.80 14.95
CA ASN A 510 -4.97 -16.56 15.90
C ASN A 510 -6.09 -17.62 15.88
N THR A 511 -5.74 -18.89 15.59
CA THR A 511 -6.62 -20.06 15.71
C THR A 511 -5.98 -21.17 16.52
N GLY A 512 -6.73 -22.13 17.04
CA GLY A 512 -6.22 -23.29 17.78
C GLY A 512 -5.21 -22.92 18.86
N SER A 513 -4.04 -23.56 18.85
CA SER A 513 -2.94 -23.28 19.78
C SER A 513 -2.16 -21.99 19.44
N ALA A 514 -2.39 -21.40 18.26
CA ALA A 514 -1.82 -20.13 17.84
C ALA A 514 -2.67 -18.91 18.28
N ARG A 515 -3.68 -19.10 19.12
CA ARG A 515 -4.49 -17.99 19.68
C ARG A 515 -3.64 -17.09 20.55
N VAL A 516 -3.69 -15.79 20.24
CA VAL A 516 -2.96 -14.73 20.92
C VAL A 516 -3.83 -13.50 21.07
N GLN A 517 -3.56 -12.73 22.12
CA GLN A 517 -4.14 -11.41 22.25
C GLN A 517 -3.30 -10.42 21.46
N ARG A 518 -3.93 -9.65 20.56
CA ARG A 518 -3.29 -8.65 19.73
C ARG A 518 -4.02 -7.32 19.88
N ASP A 519 -3.29 -6.25 20.14
CA ASP A 519 -3.86 -4.91 20.16
C ASP A 519 -4.04 -4.41 18.72
N THR A 520 -5.28 -4.18 18.34
CA THR A 520 -5.65 -3.65 17.01
C THR A 520 -6.32 -2.29 17.09
N SER A 521 -6.24 -1.63 18.26
CA SER A 521 -6.95 -0.37 18.54
C SER A 521 -6.26 0.87 17.95
N ASP A 522 -4.99 0.75 17.47
CA ASP A 522 -4.31 1.86 16.81
C ASP A 522 -5.11 2.37 15.61
N ARG A 523 -5.25 3.70 15.52
CA ARG A 523 -6.04 4.36 14.48
C ARG A 523 -5.61 3.99 13.07
N PHE A 524 -4.32 3.75 12.87
CA PHE A 524 -3.71 3.41 11.58
C PHE A 524 -3.21 1.96 11.54
N PHE A 525 -3.76 1.09 12.40
CA PHE A 525 -3.34 -0.30 12.52
C PHE A 525 -3.13 -0.98 11.17
N THR A 526 -4.09 -0.89 10.26
CA THR A 526 -4.02 -1.56 8.95
C THR A 526 -3.03 -0.92 7.97
N THR A 527 -2.51 0.28 8.26
CA THR A 527 -1.43 0.88 7.46
C THR A 527 -0.11 0.15 7.67
N TYR A 528 0.15 -0.32 8.92
CA TYR A 528 1.42 -0.90 9.35
C TYR A 528 1.35 -2.39 9.64
N ASN A 529 0.15 -2.96 9.80
CA ASN A 529 -0.03 -4.34 10.22
C ASN A 529 -1.04 -5.07 9.33
N ARG A 530 -0.76 -6.33 9.04
CA ARG A 530 -1.72 -7.24 8.38
C ARG A 530 -2.87 -7.56 9.32
N THR A 531 -4.07 -7.70 8.77
CA THR A 531 -5.21 -8.21 9.53
C THR A 531 -5.03 -9.69 9.86
N ASP A 532 -5.82 -10.21 10.81
CA ASP A 532 -5.77 -11.61 11.18
C ASP A 532 -6.10 -12.52 9.99
N ASP A 533 -7.12 -12.16 9.18
CA ASP A 533 -7.49 -12.95 8.02
C ASP A 533 -6.40 -12.95 6.93
N ALA A 534 -5.71 -11.82 6.72
CA ALA A 534 -4.55 -11.76 5.83
C ALA A 534 -3.39 -12.66 6.33
N ASN A 535 -3.13 -12.67 7.63
CA ASN A 535 -2.14 -13.56 8.23
C ASN A 535 -2.53 -15.04 8.09
N ARG A 536 -3.82 -15.40 8.27
CA ARG A 536 -4.32 -16.78 8.06
C ARG A 536 -4.11 -17.25 6.62
N VAL A 537 -4.38 -16.38 5.64
CA VAL A 537 -4.10 -16.67 4.23
C VAL A 537 -2.61 -16.91 4.00
N GLN A 538 -1.73 -16.07 4.60
CA GLN A 538 -0.29 -16.28 4.52
C GLN A 538 0.16 -17.60 5.12
N ASP A 539 -0.41 -18.02 6.25
CA ASP A 539 -0.07 -19.29 6.90
C ASP A 539 -0.48 -20.49 6.07
N ILE A 540 -1.65 -20.43 5.41
CA ILE A 540 -2.08 -21.43 4.44
C ILE A 540 -1.06 -21.52 3.29
N LEU A 541 -0.64 -20.38 2.73
CA LEU A 541 0.37 -20.35 1.65
C LEU A 541 1.72 -20.91 2.11
N THR A 542 2.13 -20.61 3.34
CA THR A 542 3.36 -21.13 3.95
C THR A 542 3.29 -22.66 4.10
N ALA A 543 2.15 -23.19 4.58
CA ALA A 543 1.93 -24.63 4.71
C ALA A 543 1.86 -25.35 3.34
N LEU A 544 1.21 -24.75 2.34
CA LEU A 544 1.18 -25.27 0.98
C LEU A 544 2.58 -25.33 0.36
N ALA A 545 3.38 -24.27 0.55
CA ALA A 545 4.77 -24.25 0.09
C ALA A 545 5.62 -25.32 0.78
N TRP A 546 5.42 -25.54 2.08
CA TRP A 546 6.09 -26.58 2.84
C TRP A 546 5.69 -27.97 2.34
N LEU A 547 4.38 -28.25 2.12
CA LEU A 547 3.90 -29.54 1.61
C LEU A 547 4.44 -29.85 0.20
N LYS A 548 4.51 -28.86 -0.68
CA LYS A 548 5.07 -29.00 -2.03
C LYS A 548 6.54 -29.46 -2.03
N ARG A 549 7.26 -29.24 -0.93
CA ARG A 549 8.68 -29.60 -0.75
C ARG A 549 8.90 -30.92 -0.04
N GLN A 550 7.85 -31.59 0.42
CA GLN A 550 8.01 -32.87 1.09
C GLN A 550 8.53 -33.95 0.09
N PRO A 551 9.49 -34.78 0.51
CA PRO A 551 10.04 -35.82 -0.38
C PRO A 551 8.93 -36.70 -0.98
N GLY A 552 8.97 -36.90 -2.28
CA GLY A 552 8.01 -37.73 -2.99
C GLY A 552 6.68 -37.05 -3.36
N VAL A 553 6.30 -35.98 -2.72
CA VAL A 553 5.04 -35.25 -3.00
C VAL A 553 5.09 -34.58 -4.39
N ARG A 554 4.10 -34.87 -5.22
CA ARG A 554 3.94 -34.30 -6.57
C ARG A 554 2.64 -33.54 -6.77
N ARG A 555 1.63 -33.82 -5.95
CA ARG A 555 0.30 -33.21 -6.01
C ARG A 555 -0.09 -32.74 -4.62
N VAL A 556 -0.59 -31.51 -4.54
CA VAL A 556 -1.04 -30.88 -3.28
C VAL A 556 -2.48 -30.41 -3.47
N SER A 557 -3.35 -30.85 -2.56
CA SER A 557 -4.75 -30.41 -2.50
C SER A 557 -4.97 -29.54 -1.26
N LEU A 558 -6.04 -28.72 -1.29
CA LEU A 558 -6.43 -27.81 -0.22
C LEU A 558 -7.90 -28.04 0.14
N VAL A 559 -8.17 -28.25 1.42
CA VAL A 559 -9.53 -28.41 1.95
C VAL A 559 -9.74 -27.36 3.03
N GLY A 560 -10.73 -26.50 2.85
CA GLY A 560 -11.15 -25.50 3.82
C GLY A 560 -12.53 -25.84 4.37
N LEU A 561 -12.60 -26.08 5.67
CA LEU A 561 -13.83 -26.44 6.39
C LEU A 561 -14.42 -25.21 7.05
N GLU A 562 -15.74 -25.08 7.04
CA GLU A 562 -16.46 -23.97 7.63
C GLU A 562 -15.88 -22.62 7.17
N ARG A 563 -15.83 -21.59 8.02
CA ARG A 563 -15.26 -20.29 7.66
C ARG A 563 -13.83 -20.34 7.13
N ALA A 564 -13.03 -21.37 7.46
CA ALA A 564 -11.69 -21.51 6.91
C ALA A 564 -11.69 -21.75 5.38
N GLY A 565 -12.80 -22.21 4.81
CA GLY A 565 -12.97 -22.30 3.36
C GLY A 565 -12.80 -20.94 2.67
N LEU A 566 -13.26 -19.85 3.30
CA LEU A 566 -13.09 -18.50 2.76
C LEU A 566 -11.60 -18.10 2.69
N TRP A 567 -10.79 -18.44 3.71
CA TRP A 567 -9.34 -18.19 3.67
C TRP A 567 -8.67 -19.04 2.60
N CYS A 568 -9.11 -20.30 2.44
CA CYS A 568 -8.61 -21.21 1.42
C CYS A 568 -8.92 -20.72 0.00
N LEU A 569 -10.10 -20.11 -0.23
CA LEU A 569 -10.47 -19.49 -1.51
C LEU A 569 -9.55 -18.30 -1.84
N LEU A 570 -9.14 -17.51 -0.86
CA LEU A 570 -8.19 -16.42 -1.08
C LEU A 570 -6.77 -16.96 -1.30
N ALA A 571 -6.35 -17.97 -0.54
CA ALA A 571 -5.01 -18.54 -0.64
C ALA A 571 -4.78 -19.26 -1.99
N GLN A 572 -5.76 -20.02 -2.50
CA GLN A 572 -5.64 -20.75 -3.76
C GLN A 572 -5.36 -19.83 -4.96
N ALA A 573 -5.88 -18.58 -4.93
CA ALA A 573 -5.64 -17.58 -5.97
C ALA A 573 -4.16 -17.21 -6.12
N LEU A 574 -3.39 -17.37 -5.04
CA LEU A 574 -1.94 -17.11 -4.99
C LEU A 574 -1.09 -18.37 -4.97
N ALA A 575 -1.71 -19.56 -4.99
CA ALA A 575 -1.04 -20.86 -4.96
C ALA A 575 -1.31 -21.68 -6.26
N PRO A 576 -0.72 -21.31 -7.39
CA PRO A 576 -0.96 -22.00 -8.65
C PRO A 576 -0.54 -23.49 -8.59
N GLY A 577 -1.24 -24.31 -9.36
CA GLY A 577 -0.92 -25.74 -9.51
C GLY A 577 -1.37 -26.61 -8.32
N LEU A 578 -2.42 -26.23 -7.62
CA LEU A 578 -3.12 -27.13 -6.71
C LEU A 578 -3.88 -28.20 -7.51
N ASP A 579 -3.83 -29.46 -7.04
CA ASP A 579 -4.49 -30.60 -7.68
C ASP A 579 -6.01 -30.55 -7.51
N ALA A 580 -6.46 -30.26 -6.30
CA ALA A 580 -7.86 -30.03 -5.97
C ALA A 580 -8.02 -29.03 -4.83
N VAL A 581 -9.10 -28.26 -4.88
CA VAL A 581 -9.52 -27.36 -3.81
C VAL A 581 -10.96 -27.70 -3.47
N VAL A 582 -11.24 -27.88 -2.18
CA VAL A 582 -12.62 -27.95 -1.65
C VAL A 582 -12.75 -26.87 -0.60
N ALA A 583 -13.73 -26.00 -0.75
CA ALA A 583 -13.89 -24.87 0.15
C ALA A 583 -15.37 -24.70 0.54
N ASP A 584 -15.59 -24.72 1.83
CA ASP A 584 -16.86 -24.36 2.44
C ASP A 584 -17.04 -22.83 2.36
N ALA A 585 -18.08 -22.38 1.69
CA ALA A 585 -18.39 -20.95 1.59
C ALA A 585 -19.08 -20.40 2.85
N ASP A 586 -19.45 -21.27 3.80
CA ASP A 586 -20.01 -20.95 5.10
C ASP A 586 -21.19 -19.97 4.99
N VAL A 587 -22.02 -20.14 3.96
CA VAL A 587 -23.16 -19.26 3.61
C VAL A 587 -22.76 -17.76 3.66
N PHE A 588 -21.59 -17.40 3.13
CA PHE A 588 -21.07 -16.04 3.16
C PHE A 588 -21.75 -15.14 2.12
N PRO A 589 -22.45 -14.05 2.53
CA PRO A 589 -23.14 -13.16 1.59
C PRO A 589 -22.13 -12.19 0.92
N THR A 590 -21.66 -12.54 -0.27
CA THR A 590 -20.67 -11.74 -1.03
C THR A 590 -21.16 -10.35 -1.44
N ALA A 591 -22.46 -10.09 -1.40
CA ALA A 591 -23.04 -8.82 -1.82
C ALA A 591 -22.85 -7.69 -0.78
N THR A 592 -22.72 -8.00 0.51
CA THR A 592 -22.80 -7.03 1.61
C THR A 592 -21.43 -6.68 2.18
N ASP A 593 -21.17 -5.38 2.44
CA ASP A 593 -19.92 -4.92 3.09
C ASP A 593 -19.83 -5.44 4.53
N ASP A 594 -20.94 -5.55 5.26
CA ASP A 594 -20.98 -6.02 6.64
C ASP A 594 -20.47 -7.45 6.80
N ALA A 595 -20.71 -8.32 5.81
CA ALA A 595 -20.16 -9.68 5.82
C ALA A 595 -18.62 -9.66 5.77
N TYR A 596 -18.05 -8.84 4.90
CA TYR A 596 -16.60 -8.69 4.82
C TYR A 596 -16.01 -8.07 6.09
N LEU A 597 -16.70 -7.13 6.74
CA LEU A 597 -16.23 -6.56 7.99
C LEU A 597 -16.30 -7.54 9.17
N GLY A 598 -17.38 -8.33 9.24
CA GLY A 598 -17.66 -9.18 10.39
C GLY A 598 -17.07 -10.59 10.31
N ARG A 599 -16.82 -11.12 9.10
CA ARG A 599 -16.46 -12.53 8.91
C ARG A 599 -15.12 -12.75 8.21
N VAL A 600 -14.70 -11.84 7.31
CA VAL A 600 -13.39 -11.88 6.62
C VAL A 600 -12.89 -10.46 6.45
N PHE A 601 -12.22 -9.95 7.47
CA PHE A 601 -11.73 -8.57 7.45
C PHE A 601 -10.37 -8.45 6.76
N VAL A 602 -10.40 -8.11 5.47
CA VAL A 602 -9.25 -7.73 4.67
C VAL A 602 -9.60 -6.44 3.94
N PRO A 603 -9.08 -5.27 4.37
CA PRO A 603 -9.31 -4.01 3.68
C PRO A 603 -8.93 -4.11 2.20
N LEU A 604 -9.54 -3.29 1.34
CA LEU A 604 -9.29 -3.27 -0.10
C LEU A 604 -9.80 -4.51 -0.86
N LEU A 605 -10.28 -5.57 -0.19
CA LEU A 605 -10.59 -6.84 -0.86
C LEU A 605 -11.65 -6.67 -1.95
N ARG A 606 -12.67 -5.85 -1.70
CA ARG A 606 -13.72 -5.59 -2.68
C ARG A 606 -13.26 -4.70 -3.84
N SER A 607 -12.23 -3.87 -3.63
CA SER A 607 -11.67 -3.01 -4.68
C SER A 607 -11.02 -3.79 -5.82
N VAL A 608 -10.58 -5.02 -5.54
CA VAL A 608 -10.00 -5.94 -6.53
C VAL A 608 -10.94 -7.10 -6.89
N GLY A 609 -12.23 -7.03 -6.48
CA GLY A 609 -13.27 -7.99 -6.86
C GLY A 609 -13.51 -9.15 -5.90
N GLY A 610 -12.84 -9.17 -4.73
CA GLY A 610 -13.13 -10.12 -3.66
C GLY A 610 -13.03 -11.59 -4.07
N PHE A 611 -14.00 -12.38 -3.63
CA PHE A 611 -14.04 -13.82 -3.90
C PHE A 611 -14.30 -14.15 -5.38
N GLU A 612 -15.00 -13.30 -6.15
CA GLU A 612 -15.14 -13.47 -7.59
C GLU A 612 -13.77 -13.49 -8.27
N THR A 613 -12.91 -12.51 -7.95
CA THR A 613 -11.56 -12.46 -8.48
C THR A 613 -10.71 -13.63 -7.98
N ALA A 614 -10.78 -13.97 -6.69
CA ALA A 614 -10.00 -15.08 -6.15
C ALA A 614 -10.33 -16.42 -6.85
N LEU A 615 -11.59 -16.71 -7.06
CA LEU A 615 -12.04 -17.90 -7.78
C LEU A 615 -11.63 -17.86 -9.26
N THR A 616 -11.81 -16.72 -9.92
CA THR A 616 -11.45 -16.58 -11.35
C THR A 616 -9.94 -16.77 -11.59
N LEU A 617 -9.09 -16.30 -10.68
CA LEU A 617 -7.64 -16.54 -10.73
C LEU A 617 -7.28 -18.01 -10.62
N GLY A 618 -8.07 -18.78 -9.86
CA GLY A 618 -7.87 -20.22 -9.68
C GLY A 618 -8.40 -21.13 -10.80
N LEU A 619 -9.13 -20.57 -11.77
CA LEU A 619 -9.68 -21.37 -12.87
C LEU A 619 -8.59 -22.19 -13.59
N GLY A 620 -8.90 -23.45 -13.87
CA GLY A 620 -7.94 -24.44 -14.39
C GLY A 620 -7.39 -25.41 -13.31
N SER A 621 -7.51 -25.07 -12.02
CA SER A 621 -7.44 -26.04 -10.92
C SER A 621 -8.83 -26.62 -10.66
N ARG A 622 -8.91 -27.85 -10.14
CA ARG A 622 -10.19 -28.46 -9.76
C ARG A 622 -10.69 -27.83 -8.46
N ILE A 623 -11.74 -27.04 -8.54
CA ILE A 623 -12.31 -26.29 -7.40
C ILE A 623 -13.75 -26.74 -7.15
N HIS A 624 -14.07 -27.11 -5.92
CA HIS A 624 -15.43 -27.31 -5.45
C HIS A 624 -15.76 -26.32 -4.34
N VAL A 625 -16.64 -25.38 -4.62
CA VAL A 625 -17.20 -24.44 -3.63
C VAL A 625 -18.54 -24.99 -3.19
N HIS A 626 -18.72 -25.20 -1.90
CA HIS A 626 -19.98 -25.73 -1.35
C HIS A 626 -20.51 -24.86 -0.21
N ASP A 627 -21.71 -25.19 0.28
CA ASP A 627 -22.40 -24.41 1.32
C ASP A 627 -22.57 -22.93 0.95
N THR A 628 -22.87 -22.69 -0.34
CA THR A 628 -23.06 -21.32 -0.83
C THR A 628 -24.37 -20.70 -0.34
N GLY A 629 -25.34 -21.51 0.11
CA GLY A 629 -26.65 -21.06 0.58
C GLY A 629 -27.44 -20.22 -0.45
N GLY A 630 -26.91 -20.06 -1.67
CA GLY A 630 -27.43 -19.17 -2.69
C GLY A 630 -27.14 -17.67 -2.46
N VAL A 631 -26.30 -17.34 -1.45
CA VAL A 631 -25.88 -15.96 -1.11
C VAL A 631 -24.39 -15.71 -1.41
N PHE A 632 -23.60 -16.77 -1.52
CA PHE A 632 -22.25 -16.69 -2.06
C PHE A 632 -22.35 -16.73 -3.59
N ASP A 633 -22.25 -15.58 -4.23
CA ASP A 633 -22.46 -15.42 -5.68
C ASP A 633 -21.27 -15.95 -6.48
N THR A 634 -21.50 -16.95 -7.32
CA THR A 634 -20.53 -17.57 -8.24
C THR A 634 -20.88 -17.36 -9.70
N THR A 635 -21.97 -16.65 -9.99
CA THR A 635 -22.56 -16.53 -11.34
C THR A 635 -21.54 -16.07 -12.38
N ALA A 636 -20.77 -15.02 -12.05
CA ALA A 636 -19.76 -14.47 -12.95
C ALA A 636 -18.56 -15.42 -13.15
N VAL A 637 -18.16 -16.12 -12.08
CA VAL A 637 -17.07 -17.09 -12.13
C VAL A 637 -17.45 -18.30 -13.00
N GLU A 638 -18.68 -18.82 -12.85
CA GLU A 638 -19.19 -19.92 -13.68
C GLU A 638 -19.30 -19.52 -15.15
N ALA A 639 -19.72 -18.28 -15.44
CA ALA A 639 -19.71 -17.74 -16.79
C ALA A 639 -18.29 -17.68 -17.38
N SER A 640 -17.34 -17.17 -16.60
CA SER A 640 -15.93 -17.13 -16.99
C SER A 640 -15.33 -18.53 -17.17
N ALA A 641 -15.68 -19.48 -16.31
CA ALA A 641 -15.24 -20.88 -16.43
C ALA A 641 -15.73 -21.51 -17.74
N ARG A 642 -17.01 -21.30 -18.10
CA ARG A 642 -17.54 -21.74 -19.39
C ARG A 642 -16.83 -21.11 -20.57
N ALA A 643 -16.63 -19.79 -20.54
CA ALA A 643 -15.99 -19.05 -21.61
C ALA A 643 -14.52 -19.40 -21.83
N THR A 644 -13.82 -19.84 -20.77
CA THR A 644 -12.40 -20.20 -20.79
C THR A 644 -12.12 -21.69 -20.96
N GLY A 645 -13.16 -22.53 -21.09
CA GLY A 645 -13.04 -23.98 -21.18
C GLY A 645 -12.68 -24.68 -19.86
N ALA A 646 -12.91 -24.01 -18.72
CA ALA A 646 -12.62 -24.54 -17.39
C ALA A 646 -13.90 -25.01 -16.65
N ALA A 647 -15.04 -25.14 -17.32
CA ALA A 647 -16.31 -25.48 -16.70
C ALA A 647 -16.27 -26.80 -15.93
N ASP A 648 -15.62 -27.82 -16.46
CA ASP A 648 -15.52 -29.14 -15.84
C ASP A 648 -14.61 -29.16 -14.59
N THR A 649 -13.81 -28.12 -14.39
CA THR A 649 -12.90 -27.99 -13.24
C THR A 649 -13.50 -27.18 -12.10
N LEU A 650 -14.65 -26.50 -12.31
CA LEU A 650 -15.34 -25.74 -11.28
C LEU A 650 -16.69 -26.40 -10.95
N ARG A 651 -16.89 -26.75 -9.69
CA ARG A 651 -18.17 -27.22 -9.17
C ARG A 651 -18.67 -26.31 -8.07
N VAL A 652 -19.95 -26.02 -8.07
CA VAL A 652 -20.61 -25.19 -7.05
C VAL A 652 -21.79 -25.99 -6.49
N SER A 653 -21.90 -26.04 -5.16
CA SER A 653 -23.01 -26.68 -4.46
C SER A 653 -23.63 -25.72 -3.46
N ARG A 654 -24.96 -25.66 -3.45
CA ARG A 654 -25.71 -24.81 -2.53
C ARG A 654 -25.61 -25.31 -1.09
N GLU A 655 -25.70 -26.64 -0.97
CA GLU A 655 -25.71 -27.32 0.32
C GLU A 655 -24.27 -27.63 0.78
N LYS A 656 -24.11 -27.84 2.09
CA LYS A 656 -22.86 -28.29 2.69
C LYS A 656 -22.57 -29.74 2.31
N LEU A 657 -21.34 -30.02 1.89
CA LEU A 657 -20.89 -31.36 1.59
C LEU A 657 -20.68 -32.18 2.87
N ALA A 658 -21.01 -33.48 2.78
CA ALA A 658 -20.55 -34.44 3.77
C ALA A 658 -19.05 -34.72 3.57
N ASP A 659 -18.33 -35.15 4.63
CA ASP A 659 -16.90 -35.45 4.57
C ASP A 659 -16.57 -36.50 3.51
N ALA A 660 -17.44 -37.46 3.31
CA ALA A 660 -17.28 -38.49 2.26
C ALA A 660 -17.25 -37.89 0.83
N ASP A 661 -18.04 -36.84 0.57
CA ASP A 661 -18.09 -36.15 -0.72
C ASP A 661 -16.84 -35.28 -0.90
N VAL A 662 -16.33 -34.64 0.20
CA VAL A 662 -15.06 -33.92 0.21
C VAL A 662 -13.91 -34.85 -0.15
N VAL A 663 -13.85 -36.04 0.49
CA VAL A 663 -12.87 -37.08 0.19
C VAL A 663 -12.97 -37.52 -1.28
N ALA A 664 -14.19 -37.78 -1.76
CA ALA A 664 -14.44 -38.20 -3.13
C ALA A 664 -13.93 -37.16 -4.15
N TRP A 665 -14.15 -35.88 -3.91
CA TRP A 665 -13.67 -34.79 -4.77
C TRP A 665 -12.14 -34.70 -4.79
N VAL A 666 -11.51 -34.73 -3.61
CA VAL A 666 -10.04 -34.68 -3.49
C VAL A 666 -9.40 -35.85 -4.25
N MET A 667 -10.04 -37.02 -4.22
CA MET A 667 -9.53 -38.26 -4.84
C MET A 667 -9.83 -38.39 -6.32
N ALA A 668 -10.81 -37.71 -6.86
CA ALA A 668 -11.16 -37.77 -8.28
C ALA A 668 -9.94 -37.41 -9.14
N GLN A 669 -9.72 -38.13 -10.25
CA GLN A 669 -8.56 -37.90 -11.14
C GLN A 669 -8.89 -36.94 -12.25
#